data_03083008672e28add0a9f2eaf43c7ce8
#
_entry.id   03083008672e28add0a9f2eaf43c7ce8
#
_cell.length_a   1.000
_cell.length_b   1.000
_cell.length_c   1.000
_cell.angle_alpha   90.00
_cell.angle_beta   90.00
_cell.angle_gamma   90.00
#
_symmetry.space_group_name_H-M   'P 1'
#
loop_
_entity.id
_entity.type
_entity.pdbx_description
1 polymer ?
#
loop_
_entity_poly.entity_id
_entity_poly.type
_entity_poly.pdbx_seq_one_letter_code
_entity_poly.pdbx_strand_id
1 'polypeptide(L)'
;MSVVADVWFSLSWLSYQLPKYNPIKMIPDLATLRKQFDTPGRSSQLPGIDVIVTTASATDEPILYTMNCVLSILAADYHIGRCNCYLSDDSGSLVLYEALVETAKFAALWVPFCRKHQIEPRAPESYFELEGTLCGGASHKEFIQDYKHVRTQYDEFKKHLDMLPNTIRQRSDIYSRTGTKDEDATVTWMADGTQWPGTWLDPTEKHRPGHHAGIVKIVQSHPEHVVPLGVQESNDGHHAGIVKIVQSHPEHVVPLGVQESNDSPLNFDDVDMRLPMLSPGVEHNKKAGALNAELRISALLSNAPFFINFDCDHYINNSEALRAAICFMLDPREGDNTGFVQFPQRFDNVDPTDRYGNHNRVFFDGAMYGLNGQQGPTYLGTGCMFRRLALYGIDPPCWRDEDIIVDSNRFGNSLLFLNSVLAAIKQEGVTLQPPLDDSFLEEVTKVVSSSYDDSTDWGRGIGYIYNMATEDIVTGFRIHGQGWRSMYATMEREAFRGTAPINLTERLRQIVRWSGGSLEMFFSHISPLFAGRRLSLVQRLSYINFTIYPLTSLFILMYAFCPVMWLLPTEILVQRPYTRYIVYLIIVIAMIHVIGMFEIMWAGITWLDWWRNEQFFMIGSVTAYPTAVLHMVVNLLTKKGIHFRVTTKQPVADTDDKYAEMYEVHWVPMMVPAVVVLFSNILAIGVAIGKSVLYMGTWSAAQRRHGALGLLFNLWIMVLLYPFALAIIGRWAKRTGILFILLPIAFLSTALMYIGIHTFLLHFFPSMLI
;
A
#
# COMPACT_ATOMS: atom_id res chain seq x y z
N MET A 1 25.74 -27.79 -0.08
CA MET A 1 24.70 -26.81 0.38
C MET A 1 25.30 -25.43 0.64
N SER A 2 26.36 -25.30 1.48
CA SER A 2 26.97 -23.98 1.78
C SER A 2 27.46 -23.25 0.50
N VAL A 3 28.19 -23.91 -0.42
CA VAL A 3 28.63 -23.30 -1.67
C VAL A 3 27.46 -22.78 -2.53
N VAL A 4 26.33 -23.50 -2.57
CA VAL A 4 25.13 -23.06 -3.30
C VAL A 4 24.54 -21.82 -2.64
N ALA A 5 24.50 -21.80 -1.32
CA ALA A 5 24.03 -20.63 -0.55
C ALA A 5 24.94 -19.41 -0.79
N ASP A 6 26.26 -19.58 -0.78
CA ASP A 6 27.22 -18.50 -1.00
C ASP A 6 27.10 -17.92 -2.42
N VAL A 7 26.90 -18.78 -3.43
CA VAL A 7 26.63 -18.33 -4.81
C VAL A 7 25.31 -17.58 -4.87
N TRP A 8 24.25 -18.09 -4.24
CA TRP A 8 22.95 -17.41 -4.17
C TRP A 8 23.05 -16.03 -3.54
N PHE A 9 23.67 -15.94 -2.35
CA PHE A 9 23.83 -14.64 -1.68
C PHE A 9 24.66 -13.66 -2.52
N SER A 10 25.72 -14.14 -3.18
CA SER A 10 26.54 -13.30 -4.03
C SER A 10 25.76 -12.74 -5.23
N LEU A 11 24.99 -13.57 -5.93
CA LEU A 11 24.17 -13.16 -7.07
C LEU A 11 23.02 -12.25 -6.63
N SER A 12 22.34 -12.59 -5.54
CA SER A 12 21.25 -11.78 -4.97
C SER A 12 21.76 -10.40 -4.53
N TRP A 13 22.89 -10.36 -3.82
CA TRP A 13 23.50 -9.10 -3.41
C TRP A 13 23.94 -8.24 -4.60
N LEU A 14 24.60 -8.84 -5.58
CA LEU A 14 25.01 -8.13 -6.79
C LEU A 14 23.80 -7.55 -7.53
N SER A 15 22.73 -8.34 -7.70
CA SER A 15 21.50 -7.91 -8.34
C SER A 15 20.81 -6.76 -7.57
N TYR A 16 20.92 -6.74 -6.25
CA TYR A 16 20.41 -5.69 -5.39
C TYR A 16 21.25 -4.40 -5.47
N GLN A 17 22.56 -4.52 -5.69
CA GLN A 17 23.47 -3.37 -5.78
C GLN A 17 23.48 -2.71 -7.16
N LEU A 18 23.28 -3.47 -8.24
CA LEU A 18 23.35 -2.95 -9.62
C LEU A 18 22.48 -1.70 -9.85
N PRO A 19 21.22 -1.62 -9.43
CA PRO A 19 20.41 -0.40 -9.62
C PRO A 19 20.97 0.80 -8.87
N LYS A 20 21.58 0.58 -7.70
CA LYS A 20 22.10 1.62 -6.81
C LYS A 20 23.40 2.27 -7.29
N TYR A 21 23.97 1.76 -8.38
CA TYR A 21 25.19 2.33 -8.97
C TYR A 21 24.98 3.77 -9.48
N ASN A 22 23.76 4.12 -9.87
CA ASN A 22 23.41 5.46 -10.34
C ASN A 22 22.13 5.96 -9.66
N PRO A 23 22.15 6.24 -8.34
CA PRO A 23 20.97 6.74 -7.65
C PRO A 23 20.67 8.18 -8.07
N ILE A 24 19.42 8.46 -8.42
CA ILE A 24 18.97 9.79 -8.82
C ILE A 24 17.86 10.26 -7.89
N LYS A 25 18.06 11.42 -7.26
CA LYS A 25 17.01 12.15 -6.53
C LYS A 25 16.42 13.20 -7.47
N MET A 26 15.11 13.10 -7.72
CA MET A 26 14.38 14.05 -8.54
C MET A 26 13.55 14.97 -7.66
N ILE A 27 13.73 16.27 -7.84
CA ILE A 27 13.05 17.33 -7.10
C ILE A 27 12.20 18.14 -8.09
N PRO A 28 10.89 18.40 -7.81
CA PRO A 28 10.04 19.17 -8.69
C PRO A 28 10.42 20.67 -8.68
N ASP A 29 10.46 21.31 -9.84
CA ASP A 29 10.59 22.77 -9.96
C ASP A 29 9.19 23.41 -10.00
N LEU A 30 8.60 23.59 -8.84
CA LEU A 30 7.27 24.18 -8.68
C LEU A 30 7.21 25.65 -9.08
N ALA A 31 8.33 26.37 -8.96
CA ALA A 31 8.39 27.78 -9.35
C ALA A 31 8.24 27.95 -10.87
N THR A 32 8.92 27.13 -11.65
CA THR A 32 8.76 27.10 -13.11
C THR A 32 7.37 26.66 -13.51
N LEU A 33 6.80 25.63 -12.86
CA LEU A 33 5.43 25.17 -13.11
C LEU A 33 4.41 26.30 -12.90
N ARG A 34 4.48 27.01 -11.75
CA ARG A 34 3.59 28.13 -11.46
C ARG A 34 3.72 29.25 -12.49
N LYS A 35 4.96 29.62 -12.82
CA LYS A 35 5.21 30.67 -13.83
C LYS A 35 4.62 30.35 -15.19
N GLN A 36 4.59 29.08 -15.57
CA GLN A 36 4.14 28.64 -16.88
C GLN A 36 2.63 28.45 -16.95
N PHE A 37 2.00 27.94 -15.90
CA PHE A 37 0.60 27.51 -15.92
C PHE A 37 -0.34 28.38 -15.07
N ASP A 38 0.16 29.11 -14.07
CA ASP A 38 -0.65 29.98 -13.20
C ASP A 38 -0.39 31.45 -13.54
N THR A 39 -0.97 31.92 -14.63
CA THR A 39 -0.87 33.35 -15.02
C THR A 39 -1.81 34.18 -14.17
N PRO A 40 -1.34 35.28 -13.51
CA PRO A 40 -2.21 36.15 -12.74
C PRO A 40 -3.40 36.66 -13.55
N GLY A 41 -4.61 36.56 -13.02
CA GLY A 41 -5.87 37.01 -13.65
C GLY A 41 -6.43 36.04 -14.71
N ARG A 42 -5.90 34.84 -14.84
CA ARG A 42 -6.48 33.76 -15.65
C ARG A 42 -6.64 32.51 -14.82
N SER A 43 -7.64 31.67 -15.15
CA SER A 43 -7.76 30.33 -14.57
C SER A 43 -6.50 29.52 -14.86
N SER A 44 -6.06 28.69 -13.91
CA SER A 44 -4.89 27.81 -14.08
C SER A 44 -5.05 26.91 -15.30
N GLN A 45 -4.01 26.84 -16.12
CA GLN A 45 -3.95 25.98 -17.31
C GLN A 45 -3.39 24.58 -17.01
N LEU A 46 -3.23 24.23 -15.73
CA LEU A 46 -2.82 22.89 -15.34
C LEU A 46 -3.78 21.83 -15.87
N PRO A 47 -3.27 20.66 -16.28
CA PRO A 47 -4.11 19.56 -16.76
C PRO A 47 -5.02 19.01 -15.67
N GLY A 48 -6.09 18.32 -16.07
CA GLY A 48 -6.98 17.64 -15.15
C GLY A 48 -6.33 16.44 -14.44
N ILE A 49 -6.76 16.18 -13.21
CA ILE A 49 -6.37 15.01 -12.41
C ILE A 49 -7.62 14.33 -11.88
N ASP A 50 -7.71 13.02 -12.04
CA ASP A 50 -8.70 12.17 -11.39
C ASP A 50 -8.03 11.49 -10.19
N VAL A 51 -8.50 11.83 -9.00
CA VAL A 51 -8.00 11.31 -7.72
C VAL A 51 -8.95 10.25 -7.21
N ILE A 52 -8.46 9.04 -6.98
CA ILE A 52 -9.25 7.90 -6.57
C ILE A 52 -8.87 7.50 -5.15
N VAL A 53 -9.86 7.32 -4.31
CA VAL A 53 -9.72 6.75 -2.96
C VAL A 53 -10.43 5.40 -2.96
N THR A 54 -9.74 4.34 -2.54
CA THR A 54 -10.33 2.99 -2.44
C THR A 54 -10.43 2.56 -0.99
N THR A 55 -11.57 2.00 -0.61
CA THR A 55 -11.79 1.35 0.68
C THR A 55 -12.48 0.00 0.51
N ALA A 56 -12.04 -0.98 1.30
CA ALA A 56 -12.57 -2.34 1.24
C ALA A 56 -13.84 -2.49 2.08
N SER A 57 -13.86 -1.91 3.27
CA SER A 57 -14.99 -2.06 4.20
C SER A 57 -14.89 -1.02 5.32
N ALA A 58 -16.02 -0.50 5.74
CA ALA A 58 -16.10 0.48 6.84
C ALA A 58 -15.75 -0.11 8.22
N THR A 59 -15.69 -1.43 8.37
CA THR A 59 -15.29 -2.10 9.64
C THR A 59 -13.81 -2.42 9.69
N ASP A 60 -13.20 -2.82 8.59
CA ASP A 60 -11.77 -3.10 8.53
C ASP A 60 -10.95 -1.82 8.38
N GLU A 61 -11.54 -0.77 7.78
CA GLU A 61 -10.93 0.52 7.54
C GLU A 61 -11.79 1.63 8.17
N PRO A 62 -11.32 2.28 9.25
CA PRO A 62 -12.11 3.28 9.98
C PRO A 62 -12.57 4.43 9.08
N ILE A 63 -13.86 4.75 9.15
CA ILE A 63 -14.52 5.79 8.34
C ILE A 63 -13.80 7.14 8.48
N LEU A 64 -13.35 7.48 9.67
CA LEU A 64 -12.64 8.74 9.93
C LEU A 64 -11.38 8.88 9.08
N TYR A 65 -10.62 7.79 8.86
CA TYR A 65 -9.42 7.84 8.00
C TYR A 65 -9.79 8.13 6.55
N THR A 66 -10.82 7.46 6.03
CA THR A 66 -11.32 7.69 4.68
C THR A 66 -11.77 9.14 4.49
N MET A 67 -12.51 9.69 5.47
CA MET A 67 -12.99 11.08 5.41
C MET A 67 -11.86 12.10 5.54
N ASN A 68 -10.84 11.83 6.37
CA ASN A 68 -9.64 12.67 6.44
C ASN A 68 -8.81 12.61 5.14
N CYS A 69 -8.73 11.44 4.49
CA CYS A 69 -8.13 11.32 3.16
C CYS A 69 -8.85 12.24 2.16
N VAL A 70 -10.17 12.14 2.06
CA VAL A 70 -10.99 12.97 1.16
C VAL A 70 -10.82 14.47 1.46
N LEU A 71 -10.93 14.89 2.73
CA LEU A 71 -10.73 16.28 3.14
C LEU A 71 -9.35 16.81 2.75
N SER A 72 -8.32 15.99 2.88
CA SER A 72 -6.97 16.38 2.50
C SER A 72 -6.81 16.60 0.99
N ILE A 73 -7.48 15.77 0.18
CA ILE A 73 -7.49 15.89 -1.29
C ILE A 73 -8.22 17.16 -1.71
N LEU A 74 -9.38 17.44 -1.13
CA LEU A 74 -10.16 18.66 -1.43
C LEU A 74 -9.40 19.94 -1.02
N ALA A 75 -8.59 19.85 0.03
CA ALA A 75 -7.78 20.96 0.53
C ALA A 75 -6.42 21.12 -0.17
N ALA A 76 -6.06 20.24 -1.12
CA ALA A 76 -4.80 20.33 -1.86
C ALA A 76 -4.68 21.65 -2.66
N ASP A 77 -3.45 22.11 -2.87
CA ASP A 77 -3.16 23.28 -3.70
C ASP A 77 -3.20 22.91 -5.18
N TYR A 78 -4.40 22.65 -5.66
CA TYR A 78 -4.68 22.42 -7.08
C TYR A 78 -5.95 23.17 -7.49
N HIS A 79 -6.08 23.48 -8.80
CA HIS A 79 -7.24 24.21 -9.28
C HIS A 79 -8.51 23.34 -9.17
N ILE A 80 -9.55 23.87 -8.52
CA ILE A 80 -10.78 23.14 -8.14
C ILE A 80 -11.42 22.47 -9.36
N GLY A 81 -11.62 23.19 -10.44
CA GLY A 81 -12.23 22.66 -11.68
C GLY A 81 -11.35 21.67 -12.46
N ARG A 82 -10.15 21.36 -11.98
CA ARG A 82 -9.18 20.45 -12.62
C ARG A 82 -8.82 19.25 -11.74
N CYS A 83 -9.39 19.14 -10.55
CA CYS A 83 -9.16 18.04 -9.63
C CYS A 83 -10.48 17.37 -9.30
N ASN A 84 -10.67 16.14 -9.76
CA ASN A 84 -11.87 15.36 -9.47
C ASN A 84 -11.51 14.30 -8.43
N CYS A 85 -12.31 14.17 -7.37
CA CYS A 85 -12.14 13.14 -6.35
C CYS A 85 -13.24 12.09 -6.48
N TYR A 86 -12.84 10.82 -6.48
CA TYR A 86 -13.72 9.65 -6.53
C TYR A 86 -13.46 8.79 -5.32
N LEU A 87 -14.52 8.25 -4.70
CA LEU A 87 -14.41 7.28 -3.61
C LEU A 87 -15.04 5.96 -4.06
N SER A 88 -14.25 4.89 -4.00
CA SER A 88 -14.69 3.52 -4.27
C SER A 88 -14.86 2.77 -2.94
N ASP A 89 -16.05 2.23 -2.72
CA ASP A 89 -16.40 1.42 -1.56
C ASP A 89 -16.79 0.00 -1.99
N ASP A 90 -15.95 -0.99 -1.68
CA ASP A 90 -16.20 -2.38 -2.03
C ASP A 90 -17.38 -2.99 -1.23
N SER A 91 -17.77 -2.38 -0.11
CA SER A 91 -18.87 -2.85 0.73
C SER A 91 -20.24 -2.27 0.37
N GLY A 92 -20.30 -1.18 -0.39
CA GLY A 92 -21.55 -0.49 -0.71
C GLY A 92 -22.28 0.04 0.53
N SER A 93 -21.54 0.59 1.49
CA SER A 93 -22.03 0.94 2.82
C SER A 93 -22.77 2.27 2.85
N LEU A 94 -24.02 2.29 3.37
CA LEU A 94 -24.75 3.53 3.61
C LEU A 94 -24.04 4.42 4.65
N VAL A 95 -23.35 3.83 5.62
CA VAL A 95 -22.60 4.60 6.63
C VAL A 95 -21.52 5.43 5.96
N LEU A 96 -20.77 4.84 5.03
CA LEU A 96 -19.72 5.55 4.31
C LEU A 96 -20.28 6.67 3.43
N TYR A 97 -21.42 6.40 2.81
CA TYR A 97 -22.13 7.40 2.01
C TYR A 97 -22.61 8.61 2.84
N GLU A 98 -23.32 8.38 3.95
CA GLU A 98 -23.77 9.45 4.84
C GLU A 98 -22.57 10.18 5.48
N ALA A 99 -21.51 9.47 5.81
CA ALA A 99 -20.25 10.07 6.27
C ALA A 99 -19.64 11.02 5.23
N LEU A 100 -19.73 10.67 3.94
CA LEU A 100 -19.23 11.52 2.86
C LEU A 100 -20.07 12.77 2.71
N VAL A 101 -21.40 12.70 2.89
CA VAL A 101 -22.29 13.86 2.92
C VAL A 101 -21.91 14.83 4.05
N GLU A 102 -21.68 14.30 5.26
CA GLU A 102 -21.21 15.12 6.38
C GLU A 102 -19.81 15.70 6.12
N THR A 103 -18.93 14.94 5.46
CA THR A 103 -17.60 15.40 5.05
C THR A 103 -17.67 16.56 4.08
N ALA A 104 -18.59 16.52 3.11
CA ALA A 104 -18.80 17.62 2.17
C ALA A 104 -19.23 18.92 2.90
N LYS A 105 -20.12 18.81 3.90
CA LYS A 105 -20.50 19.95 4.73
C LYS A 105 -19.31 20.54 5.50
N PHE A 106 -18.51 19.67 6.15
CA PHE A 106 -17.33 20.13 6.88
C PHE A 106 -16.24 20.69 5.95
N ALA A 107 -16.11 20.18 4.72
CA ALA A 107 -15.17 20.67 3.73
C ALA A 107 -15.38 22.15 3.38
N ALA A 108 -16.64 22.64 3.41
CA ALA A 108 -16.96 24.05 3.20
C ALA A 108 -16.27 24.99 4.21
N LEU A 109 -15.96 24.48 5.39
CA LEU A 109 -15.24 25.21 6.42
C LEU A 109 -13.72 24.91 6.39
N TRP A 110 -13.36 23.63 6.22
CA TRP A 110 -11.98 23.17 6.28
C TRP A 110 -11.12 23.68 5.13
N VAL A 111 -11.61 23.59 3.89
CA VAL A 111 -10.84 23.96 2.69
C VAL A 111 -10.47 25.46 2.68
N PRO A 112 -11.39 26.41 2.92
CA PRO A 112 -11.04 27.82 3.02
C PRO A 112 -10.07 28.11 4.16
N PHE A 113 -10.25 27.49 5.33
CA PHE A 113 -9.33 27.63 6.45
C PHE A 113 -7.89 27.19 6.07
N CYS A 114 -7.75 26.04 5.43
CA CYS A 114 -6.46 25.55 4.96
C CYS A 114 -5.79 26.51 3.96
N ARG A 115 -6.54 27.04 3.02
CA ARG A 115 -6.03 27.95 1.99
C ARG A 115 -5.67 29.31 2.56
N LYS A 116 -6.51 29.89 3.41
CA LYS A 116 -6.30 31.19 4.05
C LYS A 116 -5.04 31.20 4.93
N HIS A 117 -4.86 30.14 5.72
CA HIS A 117 -3.78 30.07 6.71
C HIS A 117 -2.60 29.19 6.29
N GLN A 118 -2.60 28.67 5.05
CA GLN A 118 -1.54 27.79 4.51
C GLN A 118 -1.24 26.61 5.45
N ILE A 119 -2.30 25.94 5.90
CA ILE A 119 -2.25 24.87 6.88
C ILE A 119 -1.59 23.61 6.29
N GLU A 120 -0.71 22.98 7.08
CA GLU A 120 -0.07 21.72 6.77
C GLU A 120 0.05 20.85 8.03
N PRO A 121 -0.31 19.56 8.01
CA PRO A 121 -0.89 18.78 6.90
C PRO A 121 -2.33 19.17 6.57
N ARG A 122 -2.81 18.71 5.38
CA ARG A 122 -4.17 19.01 4.91
C ARG A 122 -5.24 18.10 5.50
N ALA A 123 -4.88 17.05 6.24
CA ALA A 123 -5.82 16.19 6.97
C ALA A 123 -6.12 16.79 8.34
N PRO A 124 -7.41 17.02 8.70
CA PRO A 124 -7.76 17.64 9.97
C PRO A 124 -7.24 16.88 11.20
N GLU A 125 -7.40 15.55 11.24
CA GLU A 125 -6.96 14.73 12.39
C GLU A 125 -5.47 14.93 12.65
N SER A 126 -4.64 14.72 11.62
CA SER A 126 -3.18 14.87 11.74
C SER A 126 -2.76 16.31 12.05
N TYR A 127 -3.50 17.31 11.54
CA TYR A 127 -3.23 18.71 11.85
C TYR A 127 -3.48 19.03 13.33
N PHE A 128 -4.62 18.61 13.85
CA PHE A 128 -4.99 18.88 15.24
C PHE A 128 -4.22 18.03 16.25
N GLU A 129 -3.67 16.89 15.87
CA GLU A 129 -2.76 16.10 16.73
C GLU A 129 -1.38 16.78 16.91
N LEU A 130 -0.92 17.58 15.95
CA LEU A 130 0.36 18.31 16.01
C LEU A 130 0.33 19.56 16.89
N GLU A 131 -0.72 19.80 17.63
CA GLU A 131 -1.08 21.04 18.35
C GLU A 131 -0.04 21.65 19.29
N GLY A 132 0.92 20.87 19.77
CA GLY A 132 1.97 21.37 20.67
C GLY A 132 3.09 22.16 20.00
N THR A 133 3.23 22.10 18.68
CA THR A 133 4.46 22.52 17.99
C THR A 133 4.28 23.75 17.10
N LEU A 134 3.07 24.10 16.69
CA LEU A 134 2.82 25.10 15.64
C LEU A 134 2.26 26.46 16.12
N CYS A 135 1.95 26.61 17.40
CA CYS A 135 1.46 27.88 17.93
C CYS A 135 2.54 28.97 18.11
N GLY A 136 3.76 28.71 17.73
CA GLY A 136 4.90 29.59 18.01
C GLY A 136 5.05 30.85 17.14
N GLY A 137 4.20 31.08 16.14
CA GLY A 137 4.42 32.17 15.18
C GLY A 137 3.25 33.08 14.84
N ALA A 138 2.03 32.66 15.03
CA ALA A 138 0.87 33.40 14.57
C ALA A 138 0.19 34.20 15.70
N SER A 139 0.68 35.39 15.94
CA SER A 139 0.08 36.36 16.90
C SER A 139 -1.16 37.06 16.33
N HIS A 140 -1.85 36.52 15.32
CA HIS A 140 -3.05 37.13 14.78
C HIS A 140 -4.28 36.60 15.49
N LYS A 141 -5.05 37.49 16.13
CA LYS A 141 -6.33 37.19 16.80
C LYS A 141 -7.31 36.47 15.84
N GLU A 142 -7.26 36.78 14.58
CA GLU A 142 -8.08 36.16 13.54
C GLU A 142 -7.78 34.67 13.36
N PHE A 143 -6.50 34.26 13.25
CA PHE A 143 -6.13 32.85 13.16
C PHE A 143 -6.63 32.05 14.38
N ILE A 144 -6.47 32.60 15.59
CA ILE A 144 -6.88 31.92 16.83
C ILE A 144 -8.42 31.74 16.87
N GLN A 145 -9.15 32.74 16.35
CA GLN A 145 -10.61 32.66 16.29
C GLN A 145 -11.06 31.62 15.26
N ASP A 146 -10.51 31.66 14.05
CA ASP A 146 -10.82 30.68 12.99
C ASP A 146 -10.43 29.28 13.43
N TYR A 147 -9.24 29.09 14.02
CA TYR A 147 -8.76 27.82 14.55
C TYR A 147 -9.72 27.23 15.59
N LYS A 148 -10.14 28.01 16.60
CA LYS A 148 -11.07 27.52 17.61
C LYS A 148 -12.41 27.13 17.03
N HIS A 149 -12.91 27.91 16.09
CA HIS A 149 -14.17 27.61 15.40
C HIS A 149 -14.08 26.30 14.60
N VAL A 150 -13.06 26.17 13.77
CA VAL A 150 -12.84 24.97 12.93
C VAL A 150 -12.60 23.73 13.81
N ARG A 151 -11.84 23.88 14.92
CA ARG A 151 -11.60 22.76 15.85
C ARG A 151 -12.91 22.29 16.51
N THR A 152 -13.76 23.21 16.97
CA THR A 152 -15.04 22.85 17.59
C THR A 152 -15.92 22.12 16.57
N GLN A 153 -15.99 22.61 15.33
CA GLN A 153 -16.77 21.97 14.26
C GLN A 153 -16.20 20.62 13.86
N TYR A 154 -14.88 20.43 13.92
CA TYR A 154 -14.26 19.13 13.70
C TYR A 154 -14.60 18.12 14.79
N ASP A 155 -14.60 18.53 16.06
CA ASP A 155 -14.98 17.67 17.17
C ASP A 155 -16.47 17.26 17.10
N GLU A 156 -17.34 18.15 16.62
CA GLU A 156 -18.74 17.84 16.31
C GLU A 156 -18.87 16.86 15.13
N PHE A 157 -18.12 17.09 14.06
CA PHE A 157 -18.05 16.21 12.88
C PHE A 157 -17.63 14.78 13.28
N LYS A 158 -16.58 14.62 14.10
CA LYS A 158 -16.16 13.30 14.62
C LYS A 158 -17.29 12.61 15.37
N LYS A 159 -17.97 13.32 16.28
CA LYS A 159 -19.11 12.76 17.02
C LYS A 159 -20.24 12.32 16.12
N HIS A 160 -20.52 13.08 15.06
CA HIS A 160 -21.54 12.70 14.08
C HIS A 160 -21.13 11.42 13.36
N LEU A 161 -19.88 11.31 12.87
CA LEU A 161 -19.39 10.09 12.24
C LEU A 161 -19.49 8.86 13.16
N ASP A 162 -19.12 8.99 14.42
CA ASP A 162 -19.18 7.90 15.40
C ASP A 162 -20.62 7.46 15.70
N MET A 163 -21.59 8.37 15.58
CA MET A 163 -23.02 8.08 15.81
C MET A 163 -23.73 7.51 14.58
N LEU A 164 -23.21 7.73 13.35
CA LEU A 164 -23.86 7.33 12.11
C LEU A 164 -24.27 5.85 12.08
N PRO A 165 -23.42 4.87 12.42
CA PRO A 165 -23.78 3.46 12.39
C PRO A 165 -25.02 3.16 13.24
N ASN A 166 -25.08 3.74 14.45
CA ASN A 166 -26.21 3.55 15.36
C ASN A 166 -27.48 4.24 14.85
N THR A 167 -27.35 5.44 14.28
CA THR A 167 -28.46 6.23 13.73
C THR A 167 -29.12 5.50 12.56
N ILE A 168 -28.32 4.98 11.63
CA ILE A 168 -28.79 4.23 10.46
C ILE A 168 -29.46 2.93 10.91
N ARG A 169 -28.87 2.22 11.86
CA ARG A 169 -29.45 1.00 12.43
C ARG A 169 -30.82 1.26 13.04
N GLN A 170 -30.93 2.26 13.91
CA GLN A 170 -32.18 2.62 14.55
C GLN A 170 -33.26 3.01 13.54
N ARG A 171 -32.89 3.79 12.52
CA ARG A 171 -33.79 4.18 11.43
C ARG A 171 -34.25 2.95 10.65
N SER A 172 -33.35 2.09 10.23
CA SER A 172 -33.67 0.85 9.51
C SER A 172 -34.58 -0.08 10.34
N ASP A 173 -34.36 -0.19 11.64
CA ASP A 173 -35.23 -0.95 12.54
C ASP A 173 -36.65 -0.36 12.65
N ILE A 174 -36.78 0.96 12.60
CA ILE A 174 -38.09 1.64 12.62
C ILE A 174 -38.84 1.39 11.32
N TYR A 175 -38.21 1.60 10.17
CA TYR A 175 -38.84 1.41 8.86
C TYR A 175 -39.18 -0.07 8.60
N SER A 176 -38.35 -1.01 9.02
CA SER A 176 -38.61 -2.43 8.89
C SER A 176 -39.81 -2.89 9.73
N ARG A 177 -40.13 -2.23 10.84
CA ARG A 177 -41.33 -2.51 11.66
C ARG A 177 -42.61 -1.96 11.06
N THR A 178 -42.53 -0.95 10.20
CA THR A 178 -43.70 -0.29 9.60
C THR A 178 -44.03 -0.81 8.20
N GLY A 179 -43.12 -1.47 7.53
CA GLY A 179 -43.27 -1.98 6.15
C GLY A 179 -43.05 -3.49 6.02
N THR A 180 -43.95 -4.14 5.39
CA THR A 180 -43.95 -5.49 4.75
C THR A 180 -43.37 -6.71 5.46
N LYS A 181 -44.11 -7.80 5.30
CA LYS A 181 -44.00 -9.11 5.97
C LYS A 181 -42.89 -10.06 5.49
N ASP A 182 -41.81 -9.60 4.88
CA ASP A 182 -40.66 -10.46 4.57
C ASP A 182 -39.68 -10.45 5.76
N GLU A 183 -39.82 -11.49 6.60
CA GLU A 183 -39.06 -11.62 7.86
C GLU A 183 -37.56 -11.89 7.68
N ASP A 184 -37.04 -12.11 6.47
CA ASP A 184 -35.69 -12.62 6.26
C ASP A 184 -34.68 -11.66 5.60
N ALA A 185 -35.12 -10.52 5.09
CA ALA A 185 -34.20 -9.57 4.44
C ALA A 185 -33.90 -8.31 5.29
N THR A 186 -32.66 -8.12 5.65
CA THR A 186 -32.25 -6.89 6.36
C THR A 186 -32.16 -5.76 5.35
N VAL A 187 -33.19 -4.93 5.28
CA VAL A 187 -33.26 -3.76 4.38
C VAL A 187 -32.70 -2.54 5.08
N THR A 188 -31.86 -1.79 4.37
CA THR A 188 -31.26 -0.54 4.85
C THR A 188 -32.02 0.65 4.29
N TRP A 189 -32.28 1.67 5.11
CA TRP A 189 -33.09 2.83 4.77
C TRP A 189 -32.31 4.15 4.89
N MET A 190 -32.41 4.99 3.87
CA MET A 190 -31.88 6.34 3.85
C MET A 190 -32.70 7.29 4.73
N ALA A 191 -32.19 8.50 4.97
CA ALA A 191 -32.84 9.53 5.78
C ALA A 191 -34.16 10.03 5.18
N ASP A 192 -34.29 10.00 3.86
CA ASP A 192 -35.49 10.41 3.11
C ASP A 192 -36.59 9.34 3.06
N GLY A 193 -36.34 8.15 3.61
CA GLY A 193 -37.29 7.03 3.60
C GLY A 193 -37.22 6.15 2.35
N THR A 194 -36.19 6.32 1.51
CA THR A 194 -35.93 5.42 0.39
C THR A 194 -35.06 4.25 0.82
N GLN A 195 -35.14 3.12 0.10
CA GLN A 195 -34.31 1.96 0.37
C GLN A 195 -32.90 2.16 -0.20
N TRP A 196 -31.90 1.86 0.63
CA TRP A 196 -30.52 1.79 0.17
C TRP A 196 -30.28 0.46 -0.53
N PRO A 197 -29.73 0.46 -1.74
CA PRO A 197 -29.51 -0.79 -2.49
C PRO A 197 -28.35 -1.64 -1.97
N GLY A 198 -27.48 -1.11 -1.11
CA GLY A 198 -26.36 -1.80 -0.49
C GLY A 198 -26.61 -2.20 0.96
N THR A 199 -25.54 -2.31 1.74
CA THR A 199 -25.56 -2.62 3.17
C THR A 199 -25.55 -1.36 4.02
N TRP A 200 -25.93 -1.46 5.32
CA TRP A 200 -25.85 -0.29 6.20
C TRP A 200 -24.44 -0.05 6.74
N LEU A 201 -23.67 -1.09 7.02
CA LEU A 201 -22.27 -1.03 7.49
C LEU A 201 -21.43 -2.07 6.77
N ASP A 202 -21.70 -3.35 6.99
CA ASP A 202 -20.97 -4.48 6.38
C ASP A 202 -21.95 -5.58 5.96
N PRO A 203 -21.57 -6.39 4.94
CA PRO A 203 -22.32 -7.59 4.60
C PRO A 203 -22.38 -8.54 5.80
N THR A 204 -23.58 -8.85 6.27
CA THR A 204 -23.79 -9.90 7.27
C THR A 204 -24.07 -11.23 6.57
N GLU A 205 -24.06 -12.37 7.31
CA GLU A 205 -24.41 -13.69 6.78
C GLU A 205 -25.83 -13.75 6.18
N LYS A 206 -26.72 -12.81 6.53
CA LYS A 206 -28.06 -12.65 5.97
C LYS A 206 -28.09 -11.90 4.63
N HIS A 207 -27.02 -11.23 4.26
CA HIS A 207 -26.88 -10.62 2.94
C HIS A 207 -26.34 -11.66 1.96
N ARG A 208 -26.87 -11.68 0.73
CA ARG A 208 -26.42 -12.64 -0.29
C ARG A 208 -24.94 -12.46 -0.60
N PRO A 209 -24.16 -13.54 -0.77
CA PRO A 209 -22.77 -13.41 -1.21
C PRO A 209 -22.71 -12.75 -2.59
N GLY A 210 -21.82 -11.77 -2.75
CA GLY A 210 -21.68 -11.03 -4.01
C GLY A 210 -21.84 -9.52 -3.85
N HIS A 211 -21.47 -8.96 -2.71
CA HIS A 211 -21.50 -7.51 -2.47
C HIS A 211 -20.44 -6.81 -3.32
N HIS A 212 -20.84 -5.75 -3.97
CA HIS A 212 -20.07 -5.05 -4.96
C HIS A 212 -20.07 -3.56 -4.64
N ALA A 213 -18.95 -2.89 -4.97
CA ALA A 213 -18.75 -1.49 -4.84
C ALA A 213 -19.88 -0.67 -5.49
N GLY A 214 -20.42 0.32 -4.83
CA GLY A 214 -21.37 1.27 -5.37
C GLY A 214 -20.65 2.52 -5.88
N ILE A 215 -21.13 3.13 -6.97
CA ILE A 215 -20.58 4.38 -7.47
C ILE A 215 -21.52 5.51 -7.09
N VAL A 216 -21.05 6.42 -6.24
CA VAL A 216 -21.79 7.63 -5.90
C VAL A 216 -21.04 8.84 -6.45
N LYS A 217 -21.69 9.59 -7.31
CA LYS A 217 -21.17 10.86 -7.81
C LYS A 217 -21.75 11.99 -6.96
N ILE A 218 -20.89 12.71 -6.24
CA ILE A 218 -21.26 13.97 -5.65
C ILE A 218 -20.91 15.06 -6.65
N VAL A 219 -21.92 15.64 -7.28
CA VAL A 219 -21.78 16.78 -8.17
C VAL A 219 -22.40 17.95 -7.46
N GLN A 220 -21.64 19.02 -7.25
CA GLN A 220 -22.22 20.30 -6.91
C GLN A 220 -22.91 20.83 -8.17
N SER A 221 -24.26 20.83 -8.19
CA SER A 221 -25.02 21.41 -9.28
C SER A 221 -25.26 22.88 -9.02
N HIS A 222 -25.31 23.67 -10.09
CA HIS A 222 -25.81 25.06 -10.05
C HIS A 222 -27.29 25.05 -9.67
N PRO A 223 -27.79 25.98 -8.82
CA PRO A 223 -29.18 26.01 -8.35
C PRO A 223 -30.24 26.14 -9.46
N GLU A 224 -29.85 26.46 -10.68
CA GLU A 224 -30.79 26.69 -11.78
C GLU A 224 -31.18 25.45 -12.60
N HIS A 225 -30.60 24.29 -12.32
CA HIS A 225 -30.82 23.04 -13.09
C HIS A 225 -31.12 21.79 -12.25
N VAL A 226 -31.80 21.95 -11.14
CA VAL A 226 -32.28 20.79 -10.38
C VAL A 226 -33.55 20.25 -11.04
N VAL A 227 -33.42 19.21 -11.84
CA VAL A 227 -34.57 18.38 -12.24
C VAL A 227 -34.67 17.25 -11.19
N PRO A 228 -35.75 17.17 -10.42
CA PRO A 228 -35.98 16.07 -9.50
C PRO A 228 -36.16 14.79 -10.31
N LEU A 229 -35.24 13.87 -10.27
CA LEU A 229 -35.35 12.55 -10.88
C LEU A 229 -35.96 11.59 -9.86
N GLY A 230 -37.15 11.09 -10.20
CA GLY A 230 -37.77 10.00 -9.48
C GLY A 230 -36.90 8.75 -9.54
N VAL A 231 -36.71 8.13 -8.40
CA VAL A 231 -36.08 6.81 -8.28
C VAL A 231 -37.03 5.80 -8.91
N GLN A 232 -36.65 5.19 -10.03
CA GLN A 232 -37.33 4.01 -10.51
C GLN A 232 -36.79 2.80 -9.75
N GLU A 233 -37.67 2.12 -9.05
CA GLU A 233 -37.39 0.86 -8.36
C GLU A 233 -36.96 -0.21 -9.37
N SER A 234 -35.70 -0.61 -9.33
CA SER A 234 -35.27 -1.88 -9.90
C SER A 234 -35.13 -2.89 -8.77
N ASN A 235 -35.88 -3.94 -8.85
CA ASN A 235 -36.07 -4.99 -7.80
C ASN A 235 -34.90 -5.97 -7.64
N ASP A 236 -33.71 -5.69 -8.18
CA ASP A 236 -32.59 -6.63 -8.12
C ASP A 236 -31.41 -6.00 -7.37
N GLY A 237 -31.31 -6.38 -6.11
CA GLY A 237 -30.40 -5.82 -5.12
C GLY A 237 -28.92 -6.16 -5.29
N HIS A 238 -28.13 -5.37 -4.70
CA HIS A 238 -26.70 -5.42 -4.32
C HIS A 238 -25.75 -4.69 -5.25
N HIS A 239 -25.22 -3.61 -4.72
CA HIS A 239 -24.48 -2.63 -5.50
C HIS A 239 -23.25 -2.10 -4.76
N ALA A 240 -22.23 -1.87 -5.52
CA ALA A 240 -20.99 -1.24 -5.15
C ALA A 240 -21.00 0.24 -5.57
N GLY A 241 -20.52 1.17 -4.75
CA GLY A 241 -20.61 2.59 -5.03
C GLY A 241 -19.27 3.28 -5.27
N ILE A 242 -19.17 4.06 -6.34
CA ILE A 242 -18.09 5.01 -6.57
C ILE A 242 -18.67 6.42 -6.40
N VAL A 243 -18.02 7.25 -5.57
CA VAL A 243 -18.45 8.63 -5.35
C VAL A 243 -17.49 9.58 -6.04
N LYS A 244 -18.02 10.42 -6.92
CA LYS A 244 -17.27 11.56 -7.44
C LYS A 244 -17.63 12.83 -6.69
N ILE A 245 -16.65 13.49 -6.08
CA ILE A 245 -16.78 14.82 -5.51
C ILE A 245 -16.23 15.80 -6.53
N VAL A 246 -17.10 16.61 -7.13
CA VAL A 246 -16.71 17.69 -8.03
C VAL A 246 -17.04 19.00 -7.37
N GLN A 247 -16.04 19.83 -7.16
CA GLN A 247 -16.23 21.23 -6.84
C GLN A 247 -16.42 21.99 -8.15
N SER A 248 -17.63 22.46 -8.45
CA SER A 248 -17.87 23.38 -9.57
C SER A 248 -17.88 24.81 -9.06
N HIS A 249 -17.10 25.68 -9.69
CA HIS A 249 -17.25 27.11 -9.51
C HIS A 249 -18.32 27.61 -10.49
N PRO A 250 -19.27 28.49 -10.08
CA PRO A 250 -20.09 29.21 -11.02
C PRO A 250 -19.18 30.10 -11.86
N GLU A 251 -19.29 30.03 -13.19
CA GLU A 251 -18.72 31.03 -14.08
C GLU A 251 -19.46 32.35 -13.86
N HIS A 252 -19.05 33.14 -12.88
CA HIS A 252 -19.40 34.54 -12.84
C HIS A 252 -18.57 35.27 -13.89
N VAL A 253 -19.22 35.74 -14.92
CA VAL A 253 -18.70 36.84 -15.76
C VAL A 253 -18.60 38.06 -14.86
N VAL A 254 -17.44 38.27 -14.25
CA VAL A 254 -17.15 39.46 -13.45
C VAL A 254 -16.73 40.56 -14.42
N PRO A 255 -17.31 41.77 -14.36
CA PRO A 255 -16.85 42.91 -15.13
C PRO A 255 -15.40 43.24 -14.75
N LEU A 256 -14.57 43.50 -15.74
CA LEU A 256 -13.18 43.89 -15.60
C LEU A 256 -13.00 44.98 -14.52
N GLY A 257 -12.40 44.65 -13.39
CA GLY A 257 -12.02 45.65 -12.39
C GLY A 257 -12.10 45.25 -10.91
N VAL A 258 -12.59 44.05 -10.57
CA VAL A 258 -12.60 43.60 -9.17
C VAL A 258 -11.53 42.51 -8.98
N GLN A 259 -10.60 42.75 -8.07
CA GLN A 259 -9.70 41.72 -7.58
C GLN A 259 -10.56 40.64 -6.92
N GLU A 260 -10.64 39.47 -7.55
CA GLU A 260 -11.24 38.29 -6.92
C GLU A 260 -10.43 37.94 -5.67
N SER A 261 -11.01 38.21 -4.51
CA SER A 261 -10.58 37.50 -3.30
C SER A 261 -11.02 36.05 -3.48
N ASN A 262 -10.13 35.09 -3.30
CA ASN A 262 -10.39 33.65 -3.34
C ASN A 262 -11.33 33.16 -2.20
N ASP A 263 -12.09 34.05 -1.60
CA ASP A 263 -12.86 33.88 -0.37
C ASP A 263 -14.38 33.73 -0.60
N SER A 264 -14.83 33.39 -1.81
CA SER A 264 -16.25 33.02 -1.99
C SER A 264 -16.53 31.74 -1.22
N PRO A 265 -17.51 31.70 -0.30
CA PRO A 265 -17.87 30.51 0.43
C PRO A 265 -18.27 29.43 -0.57
N LEU A 266 -17.61 28.27 -0.46
CA LEU A 266 -17.96 27.07 -1.22
C LEU A 266 -19.37 26.66 -0.77
N ASN A 267 -20.34 26.72 -1.68
CA ASN A 267 -21.68 26.25 -1.38
C ASN A 267 -21.79 24.77 -1.70
N PHE A 268 -21.93 23.94 -0.66
CA PHE A 268 -22.07 22.48 -0.75
C PHE A 268 -23.52 22.02 -0.53
N ASP A 269 -24.48 22.93 -0.55
CA ASP A 269 -25.87 22.62 -0.18
C ASP A 269 -26.63 21.80 -1.23
N ASP A 270 -26.12 21.70 -2.47
CA ASP A 270 -26.70 20.90 -3.53
C ASP A 270 -25.76 19.77 -3.94
N VAL A 271 -25.88 18.62 -3.27
CA VAL A 271 -25.16 17.40 -3.61
C VAL A 271 -26.09 16.52 -4.45
N ASP A 272 -25.87 16.44 -5.76
CA ASP A 272 -26.61 15.54 -6.64
C ASP A 272 -25.92 14.16 -6.66
N MET A 273 -26.65 13.13 -6.25
CA MET A 273 -26.16 11.78 -6.05
C MET A 273 -26.83 10.82 -7.02
N ARG A 274 -26.03 10.23 -7.89
CA ARG A 274 -26.52 9.19 -8.82
C ARG A 274 -25.62 7.97 -8.70
N LEU A 275 -26.27 6.83 -8.48
CA LEU A 275 -25.64 5.53 -8.27
C LEU A 275 -25.72 4.68 -9.54
N PRO A 276 -24.64 4.38 -10.23
CA PRO A 276 -24.61 3.21 -11.09
C PRO A 276 -24.37 1.96 -10.27
N MET A 277 -25.08 0.91 -10.58
CA MET A 277 -25.24 -0.28 -9.77
C MET A 277 -24.62 -1.52 -10.45
N LEU A 278 -23.89 -2.36 -9.70
CA LEU A 278 -23.33 -3.61 -10.20
C LEU A 278 -24.23 -4.81 -9.91
N SER A 279 -24.34 -5.74 -10.86
CA SER A 279 -25.14 -6.95 -10.72
C SER A 279 -24.57 -7.93 -9.70
N PRO A 280 -25.39 -8.63 -8.90
CA PRO A 280 -24.94 -9.61 -7.95
C PRO A 280 -24.38 -10.87 -8.62
N GLY A 281 -23.32 -11.45 -8.03
CA GLY A 281 -22.82 -12.79 -8.38
C GLY A 281 -21.58 -12.85 -9.26
N VAL A 282 -20.92 -11.73 -9.55
CA VAL A 282 -19.67 -11.70 -10.33
C VAL A 282 -18.47 -11.53 -9.41
N GLU A 283 -17.39 -12.27 -9.68
CA GLU A 283 -16.14 -12.11 -8.94
C GLU A 283 -15.61 -10.69 -9.12
N HIS A 284 -15.67 -9.92 -8.06
CA HIS A 284 -14.99 -8.64 -7.96
C HIS A 284 -13.50 -8.91 -7.82
N ASN A 285 -12.68 -8.39 -8.77
CA ASN A 285 -11.22 -8.59 -8.79
C ASN A 285 -10.50 -7.76 -7.70
N LYS A 286 -11.11 -7.60 -6.54
CA LYS A 286 -10.63 -6.85 -5.38
C LYS A 286 -10.21 -5.42 -5.77
N LYS A 287 -9.19 -4.85 -5.12
CA LYS A 287 -8.69 -3.50 -5.40
C LYS A 287 -8.39 -3.23 -6.88
N ALA A 288 -7.82 -4.20 -7.60
CA ALA A 288 -7.55 -4.04 -9.03
C ALA A 288 -8.83 -3.89 -9.85
N GLY A 289 -9.88 -4.62 -9.51
CA GLY A 289 -11.20 -4.49 -10.15
C GLY A 289 -11.85 -3.15 -9.86
N ALA A 290 -11.83 -2.70 -8.61
CA ALA A 290 -12.29 -1.38 -8.21
C ALA A 290 -11.56 -0.27 -8.99
N LEU A 291 -10.23 -0.29 -9.01
CA LEU A 291 -9.43 0.69 -9.74
C LEU A 291 -9.67 0.67 -11.25
N ASN A 292 -9.95 -0.49 -11.86
CA ASN A 292 -10.30 -0.58 -13.27
C ASN A 292 -11.68 -0.03 -13.57
N ALA A 293 -12.67 -0.29 -12.70
CA ALA A 293 -13.99 0.32 -12.79
C ALA A 293 -13.91 1.86 -12.68
N GLU A 294 -13.11 2.36 -11.72
CA GLU A 294 -12.82 3.78 -11.54
C GLU A 294 -12.16 4.41 -12.77
N LEU A 295 -11.19 3.71 -13.34
CA LEU A 295 -10.49 4.18 -14.54
C LEU A 295 -11.46 4.34 -15.72
N ARG A 296 -12.45 3.45 -15.86
CA ARG A 296 -13.47 3.51 -16.90
C ARG A 296 -14.48 4.62 -16.64
N ILE A 297 -14.99 4.71 -15.41
CA ILE A 297 -16.02 5.73 -15.11
C ILE A 297 -15.44 7.14 -15.11
N SER A 298 -14.23 7.33 -14.58
CA SER A 298 -13.59 8.64 -14.63
C SER A 298 -13.34 9.10 -16.06
N ALA A 299 -13.16 8.17 -17.01
CA ALA A 299 -13.06 8.50 -18.43
C ALA A 299 -14.36 9.03 -19.02
N LEU A 300 -15.52 8.59 -18.52
CA LEU A 300 -16.83 9.08 -18.94
C LEU A 300 -17.20 10.41 -18.29
N LEU A 301 -16.74 10.63 -17.05
CA LEU A 301 -17.15 11.77 -16.25
C LEU A 301 -16.23 12.99 -16.38
N SER A 302 -14.93 12.79 -16.52
CA SER A 302 -13.92 13.84 -16.52
C SER A 302 -12.84 13.65 -17.58
N ASN A 303 -12.48 12.39 -17.85
CA ASN A 303 -11.42 11.98 -18.78
C ASN A 303 -10.11 12.75 -18.58
N ALA A 304 -9.74 13.02 -17.32
CA ALA A 304 -8.50 13.69 -17.03
C ALA A 304 -7.29 12.90 -17.54
N PRO A 305 -6.25 13.54 -18.09
CA PRO A 305 -5.09 12.85 -18.63
C PRO A 305 -4.26 12.14 -17.57
N PHE A 306 -4.41 12.53 -16.30
CA PHE A 306 -3.69 11.95 -15.17
C PHE A 306 -4.65 11.37 -14.15
N PHE A 307 -4.23 10.25 -13.58
CA PHE A 307 -5.00 9.45 -12.64
C PHE A 307 -4.12 9.12 -11.44
N ILE A 308 -4.56 9.42 -10.23
CA ILE A 308 -3.83 9.11 -9.00
C ILE A 308 -4.71 8.31 -8.05
N ASN A 309 -4.16 7.26 -7.44
CA ASN A 309 -4.87 6.45 -6.47
C ASN A 309 -4.30 6.57 -5.06
N PHE A 310 -5.21 6.55 -4.09
CA PHE A 310 -4.92 6.50 -2.65
C PHE A 310 -5.65 5.35 -1.99
N ASP A 311 -4.97 4.69 -1.05
CA ASP A 311 -5.62 3.90 -0.03
C ASP A 311 -6.32 4.86 0.96
N CYS A 312 -7.45 4.46 1.51
CA CYS A 312 -8.29 5.30 2.37
C CYS A 312 -7.59 5.82 3.65
N ASP A 313 -6.49 5.17 4.06
CA ASP A 313 -5.67 5.56 5.20
C ASP A 313 -4.49 6.49 4.85
N HIS A 314 -4.37 6.86 3.58
CA HIS A 314 -3.38 7.84 3.14
C HIS A 314 -4.00 9.23 3.02
N TYR A 315 -3.21 10.27 3.25
CA TYR A 315 -3.65 11.64 3.12
C TYR A 315 -2.55 12.54 2.56
N ILE A 316 -2.94 13.70 2.05
CA ILE A 316 -2.03 14.73 1.55
C ILE A 316 -1.39 15.48 2.73
N ASN A 317 -0.11 15.22 2.96
CA ASN A 317 0.70 15.87 3.99
C ASN A 317 1.34 17.18 3.51
N ASN A 318 1.52 17.32 2.20
CA ASN A 318 2.04 18.52 1.56
C ASN A 318 1.06 18.97 0.47
N SER A 319 0.50 20.16 0.62
CA SER A 319 -0.51 20.69 -0.31
C SER A 319 -0.08 20.72 -1.77
N GLU A 320 1.21 20.88 -2.04
CA GLU A 320 1.79 20.95 -3.38
C GLU A 320 2.08 19.58 -4.01
N ALA A 321 1.75 18.48 -3.34
CA ALA A 321 2.07 17.12 -3.80
C ALA A 321 1.53 16.80 -5.20
N LEU A 322 0.29 17.21 -5.50
CA LEU A 322 -0.30 17.01 -6.83
C LEU A 322 0.43 17.82 -7.91
N ARG A 323 0.80 19.07 -7.59
CA ARG A 323 1.60 19.92 -8.48
C ARG A 323 2.98 19.33 -8.74
N ALA A 324 3.60 18.76 -7.70
CA ALA A 324 4.89 18.08 -7.81
C ALA A 324 4.82 16.91 -8.79
N ALA A 325 3.79 16.06 -8.71
CA ALA A 325 3.59 14.98 -9.65
C ALA A 325 3.42 15.48 -11.10
N ILE A 326 2.60 16.51 -11.30
CA ILE A 326 2.38 17.13 -12.61
C ILE A 326 3.67 17.75 -13.16
N CYS A 327 4.54 18.30 -12.33
CA CYS A 327 5.82 18.84 -12.75
C CYS A 327 6.66 17.80 -13.50
N PHE A 328 6.70 16.55 -13.02
CA PHE A 328 7.38 15.45 -13.71
C PHE A 328 6.65 14.97 -14.95
N MET A 329 5.31 14.97 -14.94
CA MET A 329 4.51 14.55 -16.09
C MET A 329 4.59 15.53 -17.26
N LEU A 330 4.86 16.81 -16.98
CA LEU A 330 4.98 17.86 -17.97
C LEU A 330 6.44 18.25 -18.28
N ASP A 331 7.42 17.48 -17.79
CA ASP A 331 8.84 17.71 -18.11
C ASP A 331 9.04 17.64 -19.64
N PRO A 332 9.61 18.71 -20.27
CA PRO A 332 9.76 18.77 -21.73
C PRO A 332 10.68 17.68 -22.31
N ARG A 333 11.53 17.05 -21.49
CA ARG A 333 12.49 16.03 -21.95
C ARG A 333 11.97 14.62 -21.81
N GLU A 334 11.42 14.29 -20.63
CA GLU A 334 11.07 12.93 -20.25
C GLU A 334 9.58 12.76 -19.94
N GLY A 335 8.85 13.87 -19.73
CA GLY A 335 7.46 13.84 -19.30
C GLY A 335 6.56 13.01 -20.20
N ASP A 336 6.68 13.16 -21.53
CA ASP A 336 5.84 12.42 -22.49
C ASP A 336 6.08 10.91 -22.47
N ASN A 337 7.25 10.45 -22.05
CA ASN A 337 7.60 9.04 -21.91
C ASN A 337 7.42 8.53 -20.46
N THR A 338 6.96 9.42 -19.53
CA THR A 338 6.69 9.05 -18.14
C THR A 338 5.28 8.48 -18.01
N GLY A 339 5.20 7.20 -17.67
CA GLY A 339 3.95 6.47 -17.45
C GLY A 339 3.38 6.70 -16.07
N PHE A 340 4.22 6.82 -15.04
CA PHE A 340 3.78 7.14 -13.68
C PHE A 340 4.86 7.82 -12.84
N VAL A 341 4.39 8.53 -11.81
CA VAL A 341 5.22 9.19 -10.78
C VAL A 341 4.85 8.59 -9.44
N GLN A 342 5.79 7.92 -8.79
CA GLN A 342 5.63 7.32 -7.48
C GLN A 342 6.27 8.20 -6.40
N PHE A 343 5.56 8.40 -5.30
CA PHE A 343 6.11 9.04 -4.10
C PHE A 343 6.51 8.02 -3.04
N PRO A 344 7.49 8.34 -2.17
CA PRO A 344 7.80 7.52 -1.01
C PRO A 344 6.59 7.36 -0.09
N GLN A 345 6.33 6.14 0.37
CA GLN A 345 5.34 5.92 1.42
C GLN A 345 5.93 6.33 2.78
N ARG A 346 5.12 7.02 3.60
CA ARG A 346 5.46 7.49 4.94
C ARG A 346 4.31 7.18 5.89
N PHE A 347 4.63 6.95 7.16
CA PHE A 347 3.67 6.47 8.13
C PHE A 347 3.74 7.27 9.42
N ASP A 348 2.57 7.57 10.02
CA ASP A 348 2.44 8.39 11.24
C ASP A 348 2.35 7.58 12.52
N ASN A 349 1.74 6.39 12.45
CA ASN A 349 1.45 5.55 13.61
C ASN A 349 2.62 4.66 14.05
N VAL A 350 3.84 4.95 13.58
CA VAL A 350 5.03 4.16 13.91
C VAL A 350 5.69 4.73 15.17
N ASP A 351 5.99 3.83 16.13
CA ASP A 351 6.76 4.14 17.32
C ASP A 351 8.13 4.73 16.97
N PRO A 352 8.63 5.76 17.67
CA PRO A 352 9.96 6.35 17.43
C PRO A 352 11.13 5.36 17.42
N THR A 353 11.01 4.20 18.08
CA THR A 353 12.05 3.15 18.06
C THR A 353 11.94 2.24 16.86
N ASP A 354 10.85 2.30 16.12
CA ASP A 354 10.51 1.48 14.94
C ASP A 354 10.93 0.02 15.07
N ARG A 355 10.52 -0.63 16.16
CA ARG A 355 10.96 -1.98 16.55
C ARG A 355 10.85 -3.02 15.43
N TYR A 356 9.84 -2.89 14.58
CA TYR A 356 9.54 -3.84 13.51
C TYR A 356 9.87 -3.33 12.10
N GLY A 357 10.68 -2.27 11.97
CA GLY A 357 11.14 -1.73 10.69
C GLY A 357 9.99 -1.29 9.78
N ASN A 358 8.94 -0.66 10.34
CA ASN A 358 7.75 -0.26 9.61
C ASN A 358 8.02 0.90 8.65
N HIS A 359 8.94 1.80 8.98
CA HIS A 359 9.34 2.91 8.09
C HIS A 359 9.92 2.45 6.77
N ASN A 360 10.54 1.25 6.74
CA ASN A 360 11.10 0.64 5.54
C ASN A 360 11.99 1.61 4.70
N ARG A 361 12.74 2.49 5.38
CA ARG A 361 13.54 3.56 4.76
C ARG A 361 14.59 3.02 3.79
N VAL A 362 15.19 1.87 4.07
CA VAL A 362 16.20 1.26 3.19
C VAL A 362 15.61 0.94 1.81
N PHE A 363 14.35 0.53 1.77
CA PHE A 363 13.63 0.28 0.52
C PHE A 363 13.22 1.60 -0.16
N PHE A 364 12.50 2.49 0.54
CA PHE A 364 11.96 3.70 -0.04
C PHE A 364 13.04 4.74 -0.38
N ASP A 365 14.05 4.93 0.48
CA ASP A 365 15.06 5.96 0.30
C ASP A 365 16.39 5.42 -0.25
N GLY A 366 16.55 4.10 -0.32
CA GLY A 366 17.72 3.45 -0.91
C GLY A 366 17.41 2.83 -2.28
N ALA A 367 16.65 1.73 -2.29
CA ALA A 367 16.43 0.94 -3.50
C ALA A 367 15.66 1.73 -4.59
N MET A 368 14.64 2.51 -4.20
CA MET A 368 13.82 3.27 -5.17
C MET A 368 14.61 4.38 -5.87
N TYR A 369 15.53 5.06 -5.19
CA TYR A 369 16.42 6.03 -5.84
C TYR A 369 17.39 5.37 -6.82
N GLY A 370 17.84 4.15 -6.52
CA GLY A 370 18.63 3.36 -7.44
C GLY A 370 17.87 3.03 -8.73
N LEU A 371 16.62 2.62 -8.60
CA LEU A 371 15.74 2.34 -9.74
C LEU A 371 15.41 3.60 -10.55
N ASN A 372 15.30 4.76 -9.89
CA ASN A 372 15.04 6.05 -10.55
C ASN A 372 16.15 6.41 -11.55
N GLY A 373 17.38 5.98 -11.30
CA GLY A 373 18.51 6.13 -12.22
C GLY A 373 18.51 5.15 -13.40
N GLN A 374 17.53 4.24 -13.45
CA GLN A 374 17.32 3.26 -14.52
C GLN A 374 16.09 3.61 -15.36
N GLN A 375 15.15 2.71 -15.51
CA GLN A 375 13.87 2.98 -16.18
C GLN A 375 12.84 3.61 -15.23
N GLY A 376 13.04 3.51 -13.93
CA GLY A 376 12.28 4.14 -12.86
C GLY A 376 11.90 3.19 -11.72
N PRO A 377 11.31 3.73 -10.64
CA PRO A 377 10.82 2.96 -9.50
C PRO A 377 9.67 2.03 -9.91
N THR A 378 9.43 0.99 -9.12
CA THR A 378 8.22 0.18 -9.26
C THR A 378 7.00 0.90 -8.66
N TYR A 379 5.80 0.57 -9.13
CA TYR A 379 4.56 1.02 -8.52
C TYR A 379 4.34 0.29 -7.19
N LEU A 380 3.89 1.02 -6.16
CA LEU A 380 3.81 0.56 -4.76
C LEU A 380 2.38 0.58 -4.17
N GLY A 381 1.36 0.66 -5.02
CA GLY A 381 -0.04 0.48 -4.63
C GLY A 381 -0.79 1.76 -4.24
N THR A 382 -0.10 2.84 -3.82
CA THR A 382 -0.74 4.09 -3.38
C THR A 382 0.18 5.28 -3.58
N GLY A 383 -0.37 6.50 -3.60
CA GLY A 383 0.39 7.74 -3.79
C GLY A 383 1.16 7.75 -5.11
N CYS A 384 0.55 7.24 -6.17
CA CYS A 384 1.15 7.11 -7.49
C CYS A 384 0.27 7.78 -8.54
N MET A 385 0.83 8.75 -9.25
CA MET A 385 0.14 9.41 -10.37
C MET A 385 0.51 8.72 -11.67
N PHE A 386 -0.49 8.29 -12.42
CA PHE A 386 -0.37 7.64 -13.72
C PHE A 386 -0.76 8.57 -14.86
N ARG A 387 -0.10 8.41 -15.97
CA ARG A 387 -0.62 8.86 -17.27
C ARG A 387 -1.70 7.88 -17.71
N ARG A 388 -2.92 8.36 -17.96
CA ARG A 388 -4.07 7.51 -18.33
C ARG A 388 -3.77 6.58 -19.52
N LEU A 389 -3.03 7.05 -20.52
CA LEU A 389 -2.62 6.24 -21.68
C LEU A 389 -1.76 5.03 -21.29
N ALA A 390 -0.89 5.16 -20.28
CA ALA A 390 -0.08 4.03 -19.81
C ALA A 390 -0.96 2.95 -19.14
N LEU A 391 -2.00 3.35 -18.41
CA LEU A 391 -3.00 2.42 -17.87
C LEU A 391 -3.81 1.76 -18.97
N TYR A 392 -4.15 2.47 -20.05
CA TYR A 392 -4.85 1.91 -21.22
C TYR A 392 -3.98 0.94 -22.04
N GLY A 393 -2.75 0.69 -21.62
CA GLY A 393 -1.86 -0.22 -22.35
C GLY A 393 -1.45 0.33 -23.72
N ILE A 394 -1.46 1.66 -23.89
CA ILE A 394 -0.97 2.34 -25.09
C ILE A 394 0.53 2.60 -24.90
N ASP A 395 1.31 2.36 -25.94
CA ASP A 395 2.75 2.53 -25.90
C ASP A 395 3.17 4.01 -25.76
N PRO A 396 4.33 4.30 -25.14
CA PRO A 396 4.83 5.67 -25.06
C PRO A 396 5.20 6.22 -26.44
N PRO A 397 5.25 7.55 -26.62
CA PRO A 397 5.52 8.17 -27.93
C PRO A 397 6.75 7.65 -28.65
N CYS A 398 7.82 7.31 -27.91
CA CYS A 398 9.06 6.79 -28.49
C CYS A 398 8.94 5.36 -29.08
N TRP A 399 7.87 4.63 -28.77
CA TRP A 399 7.59 3.26 -29.23
C TRP A 399 6.23 3.13 -29.92
N ARG A 400 5.50 4.26 -30.07
CA ARG A 400 4.13 4.26 -30.61
C ARG A 400 4.16 4.16 -32.13
N ASP A 401 3.39 3.21 -32.68
CA ASP A 401 3.06 3.18 -34.08
C ASP A 401 2.05 4.31 -34.41
N GLU A 402 2.02 4.75 -35.69
CA GLU A 402 1.13 5.86 -36.10
C GLU A 402 -0.35 5.50 -35.98
N ASP A 403 -0.70 4.22 -36.14
CA ASP A 403 -2.09 3.73 -36.10
C ASP A 403 -2.39 3.02 -34.77
N ILE A 404 -3.05 3.72 -33.83
CA ILE A 404 -3.58 3.11 -32.61
C ILE A 404 -4.97 2.55 -32.90
N ILE A 405 -5.11 1.23 -32.83
CA ILE A 405 -6.41 0.57 -32.97
C ILE A 405 -7.12 0.58 -31.60
N VAL A 406 -8.25 1.28 -31.53
CA VAL A 406 -9.18 1.23 -30.41
C VAL A 406 -10.38 0.39 -30.81
N ASP A 407 -10.45 -0.83 -30.33
CA ASP A 407 -11.50 -1.79 -30.67
C ASP A 407 -12.25 -2.32 -29.43
N SER A 408 -13.41 -2.89 -29.65
CA SER A 408 -14.27 -3.46 -28.62
C SER A 408 -13.69 -4.71 -27.96
N ASN A 409 -12.86 -5.48 -28.66
CA ASN A 409 -12.24 -6.68 -28.10
C ASN A 409 -11.23 -6.32 -27.01
N ARG A 410 -10.62 -5.17 -27.16
CA ARG A 410 -9.60 -4.67 -26.23
C ARG A 410 -10.22 -3.89 -25.07
N PHE A 411 -11.11 -2.93 -25.39
CA PHE A 411 -11.61 -1.95 -24.41
C PHE A 411 -13.04 -2.23 -23.92
N GLY A 412 -13.80 -3.10 -24.60
CA GLY A 412 -15.21 -3.37 -24.34
C GLY A 412 -16.14 -2.66 -25.32
N ASN A 413 -17.44 -2.96 -25.24
CA ASN A 413 -18.41 -2.65 -26.28
C ASN A 413 -19.21 -1.34 -26.10
N SER A 414 -18.84 -0.45 -25.14
CA SER A 414 -19.44 0.86 -24.98
C SER A 414 -18.84 1.87 -25.96
N LEU A 415 -19.66 2.38 -26.87
CA LEU A 415 -19.23 3.43 -27.80
C LEU A 415 -18.82 4.71 -27.09
N LEU A 416 -19.50 5.06 -26.02
CA LEU A 416 -19.19 6.23 -25.22
C LEU A 416 -17.79 6.13 -24.62
N PHE A 417 -17.48 4.95 -24.07
CA PHE A 417 -16.15 4.68 -23.51
C PHE A 417 -15.06 4.64 -24.59
N LEU A 418 -15.31 3.98 -25.73
CA LEU A 418 -14.36 3.96 -26.84
C LEU A 418 -14.04 5.37 -27.37
N ASN A 419 -15.06 6.24 -27.46
CA ASN A 419 -14.87 7.64 -27.84
C ASN A 419 -14.04 8.40 -26.80
N SER A 420 -14.24 8.15 -25.49
CA SER A 420 -13.42 8.76 -24.43
C SER A 420 -11.95 8.34 -24.52
N VAL A 421 -11.68 7.08 -24.85
CA VAL A 421 -10.32 6.58 -25.09
C VAL A 421 -9.69 7.28 -26.30
N LEU A 422 -10.42 7.41 -27.42
CA LEU A 422 -9.96 8.13 -28.60
C LEU A 422 -9.67 9.60 -28.31
N ALA A 423 -10.53 10.27 -27.54
CA ALA A 423 -10.32 11.66 -27.11
C ALA A 423 -9.05 11.79 -26.25
N ALA A 424 -8.81 10.84 -25.32
CA ALA A 424 -7.60 10.81 -24.52
C ALA A 424 -6.33 10.64 -25.38
N ILE A 425 -6.37 9.80 -26.41
CA ILE A 425 -5.26 9.59 -27.34
C ILE A 425 -4.95 10.85 -28.13
N LYS A 426 -5.97 11.55 -28.60
CA LYS A 426 -5.83 12.79 -29.37
C LYS A 426 -5.49 14.01 -28.50
N GLN A 427 -5.47 13.85 -27.20
CA GLN A 427 -5.30 14.94 -26.23
C GLN A 427 -6.39 16.03 -26.36
N GLU A 428 -7.51 15.68 -26.96
CA GLU A 428 -8.69 16.52 -26.99
C GLU A 428 -9.29 16.49 -25.57
N GLY A 429 -9.20 17.60 -24.84
CA GLY A 429 -9.85 17.71 -23.53
C GLY A 429 -11.35 17.47 -23.69
N VAL A 430 -11.94 16.60 -22.88
CA VAL A 430 -13.40 16.44 -22.85
C VAL A 430 -14.00 17.73 -22.27
N THR A 431 -14.44 18.59 -23.15
CA THR A 431 -15.07 19.86 -22.83
C THR A 431 -16.59 19.73 -22.59
N LEU A 432 -17.13 18.56 -22.87
CA LEU A 432 -18.56 18.29 -22.70
C LEU A 432 -18.74 17.25 -21.59
N GLN A 433 -19.16 17.71 -20.40
CA GLN A 433 -19.83 16.81 -19.48
C GLN A 433 -21.15 16.39 -20.17
N PRO A 434 -21.33 15.10 -20.52
CA PRO A 434 -22.61 14.70 -21.09
C PRO A 434 -23.71 14.98 -20.07
N PRO A 435 -24.91 15.37 -20.55
CA PRO A 435 -26.03 15.53 -19.64
C PRO A 435 -26.23 14.21 -18.88
N LEU A 436 -26.43 14.30 -17.56
CA LEU A 436 -26.65 13.15 -16.69
C LEU A 436 -28.09 12.67 -16.84
N ASP A 437 -28.44 12.22 -18.05
CA ASP A 437 -29.75 11.63 -18.33
C ASP A 437 -29.74 10.11 -18.05
N ASP A 438 -30.91 9.51 -18.10
CA ASP A 438 -31.06 8.08 -17.80
C ASP A 438 -30.29 7.20 -18.79
N SER A 439 -30.14 7.62 -20.04
CA SER A 439 -29.38 6.89 -21.06
C SER A 439 -27.88 6.90 -20.76
N PHE A 440 -27.35 7.98 -20.24
CA PHE A 440 -25.96 8.08 -19.78
C PHE A 440 -25.72 7.22 -18.55
N LEU A 441 -26.66 7.21 -17.60
CA LEU A 441 -26.57 6.37 -16.40
C LEU A 441 -26.60 4.88 -16.74
N GLU A 442 -27.42 4.45 -17.73
CA GLU A 442 -27.42 3.08 -18.21
C GLU A 442 -26.07 2.67 -18.81
N GLU A 443 -25.49 3.52 -19.67
CA GLU A 443 -24.15 3.25 -20.23
C GLU A 443 -23.06 3.25 -19.14
N VAL A 444 -23.12 4.15 -18.16
CA VAL A 444 -22.20 4.15 -17.02
C VAL A 444 -22.31 2.85 -16.22
N THR A 445 -23.55 2.42 -15.92
CA THR A 445 -23.80 1.16 -15.20
C THR A 445 -23.22 -0.03 -15.95
N LYS A 446 -23.37 -0.08 -17.25
CA LYS A 446 -22.80 -1.12 -18.11
C LYS A 446 -21.27 -1.14 -18.06
N VAL A 447 -20.63 0.02 -18.18
CA VAL A 447 -19.17 0.17 -18.21
C VAL A 447 -18.53 -0.17 -16.86
N VAL A 448 -19.24 0.05 -15.76
CA VAL A 448 -18.78 -0.27 -14.41
C VAL A 448 -18.95 -1.75 -14.08
N SER A 449 -19.91 -2.42 -14.71
CA SER A 449 -20.19 -3.82 -14.39
C SER A 449 -18.94 -4.68 -14.56
N SER A 450 -18.77 -5.68 -13.69
CA SER A 450 -17.66 -6.63 -13.76
C SER A 450 -17.74 -7.53 -15.00
N SER A 451 -18.95 -7.76 -15.54
CA SER A 451 -19.15 -8.45 -16.81
C SER A 451 -18.61 -7.65 -18.01
N TYR A 452 -18.37 -6.34 -17.86
CA TYR A 452 -17.75 -5.54 -18.90
C TYR A 452 -16.31 -5.98 -19.22
N ASP A 453 -15.61 -6.54 -18.24
CA ASP A 453 -14.24 -7.04 -18.38
C ASP A 453 -14.17 -8.41 -19.08
N ASP A 454 -15.30 -9.11 -19.15
CA ASP A 454 -15.37 -10.42 -19.80
C ASP A 454 -15.00 -10.30 -21.29
N SER A 455 -14.13 -11.17 -21.73
CA SER A 455 -13.65 -11.21 -23.13
C SER A 455 -12.89 -9.96 -23.62
N THR A 456 -12.41 -9.14 -22.72
CA THR A 456 -11.58 -7.96 -23.01
C THR A 456 -10.15 -8.13 -22.49
N ASP A 457 -9.29 -7.11 -22.74
CA ASP A 457 -7.93 -7.06 -22.22
C ASP A 457 -7.84 -6.44 -20.80
N TRP A 458 -8.96 -6.03 -20.20
CA TRP A 458 -8.98 -5.50 -18.83
C TRP A 458 -8.43 -6.51 -17.84
N GLY A 459 -7.56 -6.03 -16.95
CA GLY A 459 -6.91 -6.88 -15.94
C GLY A 459 -5.81 -7.79 -16.46
N ARG A 460 -5.51 -7.77 -17.78
CA ARG A 460 -4.44 -8.55 -18.42
C ARG A 460 -3.43 -7.65 -19.13
N GLY A 461 -3.86 -6.91 -20.14
CA GLY A 461 -3.07 -5.96 -20.93
C GLY A 461 -3.40 -4.50 -20.69
N ILE A 462 -4.58 -4.23 -20.13
CA ILE A 462 -5.10 -2.90 -19.85
C ILE A 462 -5.46 -2.79 -18.37
N GLY A 463 -5.30 -1.61 -17.80
CA GLY A 463 -5.63 -1.29 -16.44
C GLY A 463 -4.71 -1.94 -15.42
N TYR A 464 -5.22 -2.17 -14.22
CA TYR A 464 -4.56 -2.90 -13.14
C TYR A 464 -4.72 -4.40 -13.34
N ILE A 465 -3.65 -5.15 -13.12
CA ILE A 465 -3.61 -6.59 -13.42
C ILE A 465 -4.38 -7.39 -12.36
N TYR A 466 -5.24 -8.32 -12.82
CA TYR A 466 -6.07 -9.15 -11.97
C TYR A 466 -5.36 -10.41 -11.47
N ASN A 467 -5.95 -11.03 -10.44
CA ASN A 467 -5.57 -12.35 -9.91
C ASN A 467 -4.11 -12.45 -9.41
N MET A 468 -3.53 -11.33 -8.97
CA MET A 468 -2.20 -11.30 -8.37
C MET A 468 -2.28 -10.67 -6.98
N ALA A 469 -1.54 -11.23 -6.03
CA ALA A 469 -1.54 -10.69 -4.65
C ALA A 469 -0.78 -9.35 -4.54
N THR A 470 0.08 -9.05 -5.51
CA THR A 470 0.84 -7.80 -5.68
C THR A 470 0.50 -7.18 -7.02
N GLU A 471 -0.77 -6.82 -7.21
CA GLU A 471 -1.29 -6.19 -8.42
C GLU A 471 -0.53 -4.91 -8.78
N ASP A 472 0.00 -4.21 -7.78
CA ASP A 472 0.78 -2.99 -7.89
C ASP A 472 2.11 -3.23 -8.64
N ILE A 473 2.95 -4.14 -8.13
CA ILE A 473 4.25 -4.44 -8.75
C ILE A 473 4.06 -4.96 -10.17
N VAL A 474 3.06 -5.82 -10.38
CA VAL A 474 2.78 -6.41 -11.70
C VAL A 474 2.27 -5.36 -12.68
N THR A 475 1.39 -4.44 -12.26
CA THR A 475 0.92 -3.33 -13.09
C THR A 475 2.07 -2.40 -13.48
N GLY A 476 2.93 -2.04 -12.52
CA GLY A 476 4.14 -1.24 -12.81
C GLY A 476 5.09 -1.96 -13.76
N PHE A 477 5.29 -3.26 -13.58
CA PHE A 477 6.12 -4.09 -14.47
C PHE A 477 5.55 -4.13 -15.90
N ARG A 478 4.22 -4.28 -16.05
CA ARG A 478 3.57 -4.23 -17.37
C ARG A 478 3.85 -2.90 -18.08
N ILE A 479 3.67 -1.79 -17.37
CA ILE A 479 3.91 -0.43 -17.92
C ILE A 479 5.38 -0.27 -18.35
N HIS A 480 6.33 -0.69 -17.53
CA HIS A 480 7.75 -0.70 -17.89
C HIS A 480 8.05 -1.62 -19.07
N GLY A 481 7.39 -2.79 -19.14
CA GLY A 481 7.52 -3.75 -20.25
C GLY A 481 7.05 -3.20 -21.59
N GLN A 482 6.15 -2.22 -21.60
CA GLN A 482 5.72 -1.47 -22.77
C GLN A 482 6.73 -0.37 -23.20
N GLY A 483 7.73 -0.10 -22.37
CA GLY A 483 8.76 0.90 -22.64
C GLY A 483 8.54 2.25 -21.95
N TRP A 484 7.49 2.40 -21.16
CA TRP A 484 7.29 3.58 -20.31
C TRP A 484 8.39 3.70 -19.27
N ARG A 485 8.68 4.92 -18.87
CA ARG A 485 9.51 5.24 -17.71
C ARG A 485 8.61 5.58 -16.52
N SER A 486 9.18 5.51 -15.34
CA SER A 486 8.57 6.08 -14.14
C SER A 486 9.55 7.01 -13.42
N MET A 487 9.03 7.88 -12.55
CA MET A 487 9.81 8.84 -11.79
C MET A 487 9.55 8.66 -10.29
N TYR A 488 10.61 8.77 -9.48
CA TYR A 488 10.51 8.79 -8.04
C TYR A 488 10.62 10.23 -7.53
N ALA A 489 9.50 10.79 -7.12
CA ALA A 489 9.41 12.19 -6.71
C ALA A 489 9.87 12.37 -5.26
N THR A 490 10.78 13.31 -5.03
CA THR A 490 11.24 13.67 -3.68
C THR A 490 10.86 15.11 -3.38
N MET A 491 10.30 15.34 -2.19
CA MET A 491 9.96 16.66 -1.67
C MET A 491 10.62 16.85 -0.30
N GLU A 492 10.92 18.10 0.08
CA GLU A 492 11.46 18.41 1.41
C GLU A 492 10.47 18.03 2.51
N ARG A 493 9.21 18.48 2.36
CA ARG A 493 8.10 17.98 3.15
C ARG A 493 7.52 16.77 2.41
N GLU A 494 7.36 15.67 3.12
CA GLU A 494 6.80 14.43 2.58
C GLU A 494 5.41 14.68 1.93
N ALA A 495 5.22 14.16 0.73
CA ALA A 495 4.00 14.42 -0.07
C ALA A 495 2.75 13.84 0.58
N PHE A 496 2.83 12.56 0.93
CA PHE A 496 1.72 11.77 1.46
C PHE A 496 2.17 11.02 2.71
N ARG A 497 1.22 10.79 3.62
CA ARG A 497 1.39 9.94 4.79
C ARG A 497 0.20 9.01 4.94
N GLY A 498 0.42 7.90 5.62
CA GLY A 498 -0.60 6.90 5.88
C GLY A 498 -0.32 6.13 7.15
N THR A 499 -0.98 4.99 7.32
CA THR A 499 -0.82 4.13 8.49
C THR A 499 -0.10 2.84 8.15
N ALA A 500 0.79 2.39 9.06
CA ALA A 500 1.43 1.09 8.98
C ALA A 500 0.69 0.06 9.85
N PRO A 501 0.88 -1.26 9.62
CA PRO A 501 0.39 -2.28 10.56
C PRO A 501 0.94 -2.07 11.96
N ILE A 502 0.05 -2.00 12.97
CA ILE A 502 0.40 -1.62 14.34
C ILE A 502 1.26 -2.70 15.01
N ASN A 503 0.94 -3.98 14.84
CA ASN A 503 1.57 -5.06 15.58
C ASN A 503 2.37 -6.02 14.70
N LEU A 504 3.24 -6.80 15.33
CA LEU A 504 4.10 -7.77 14.64
C LEU A 504 3.30 -8.79 13.81
N THR A 505 2.16 -9.26 14.31
CA THR A 505 1.36 -10.28 13.62
C THR A 505 0.82 -9.77 12.30
N GLU A 506 0.25 -8.57 12.29
CA GLU A 506 -0.26 -7.93 11.06
C GLU A 506 0.88 -7.57 10.10
N ARG A 507 2.00 -7.08 10.64
CA ARG A 507 3.19 -6.83 9.82
C ARG A 507 3.70 -8.10 9.14
N LEU A 508 3.77 -9.23 9.85
CA LEU A 508 4.18 -10.51 9.26
C LEU A 508 3.17 -11.01 8.21
N ARG A 509 1.86 -10.84 8.43
CA ARG A 509 0.83 -11.16 7.42
C ARG A 509 1.01 -10.33 6.15
N GLN A 510 1.27 -9.04 6.30
CA GLN A 510 1.56 -8.15 5.16
C GLN A 510 2.78 -8.65 4.38
N ILE A 511 3.86 -9.02 5.07
CA ILE A 511 5.08 -9.54 4.42
C ILE A 511 4.83 -10.88 3.73
N VAL A 512 4.01 -11.79 4.31
CA VAL A 512 3.63 -13.05 3.63
C VAL A 512 2.89 -12.75 2.31
N ARG A 513 1.97 -11.77 2.33
CA ARG A 513 1.26 -11.35 1.12
C ARG A 513 2.23 -10.83 0.05
N TRP A 514 3.12 -9.89 0.42
CA TRP A 514 4.11 -9.34 -0.51
C TRP A 514 5.06 -10.40 -1.07
N SER A 515 5.59 -11.26 -0.20
CA SER A 515 6.51 -12.31 -0.58
C SER A 515 5.84 -13.39 -1.44
N GLY A 516 4.61 -13.76 -1.10
CA GLY A 516 3.82 -14.72 -1.87
C GLY A 516 3.50 -14.19 -3.25
N GLY A 517 3.01 -12.95 -3.36
CA GLY A 517 2.72 -12.31 -4.66
C GLY A 517 3.98 -12.11 -5.52
N SER A 518 5.12 -11.79 -4.89
CA SER A 518 6.41 -11.72 -5.59
C SER A 518 6.80 -13.06 -6.22
N LEU A 519 6.69 -14.17 -5.47
CA LEU A 519 6.95 -15.51 -5.99
C LEU A 519 5.93 -15.93 -7.04
N GLU A 520 4.65 -15.59 -6.84
CA GLU A 520 3.59 -15.84 -7.82
C GLU A 520 3.90 -15.17 -9.16
N MET A 521 4.33 -13.90 -9.16
CA MET A 521 4.78 -13.20 -10.35
C MET A 521 5.94 -13.92 -11.03
N PHE A 522 6.95 -14.38 -10.27
CA PHE A 522 8.12 -15.05 -10.83
C PHE A 522 7.78 -16.36 -11.54
N PHE A 523 6.87 -17.16 -10.95
CA PHE A 523 6.47 -18.47 -11.49
C PHE A 523 5.28 -18.40 -12.45
N SER A 524 4.79 -17.18 -12.78
CA SER A 524 3.70 -16.98 -13.73
C SER A 524 4.20 -16.69 -15.15
N HIS A 525 3.27 -16.57 -16.10
CA HIS A 525 3.55 -16.14 -17.48
C HIS A 525 4.00 -14.66 -17.56
N ILE A 526 3.76 -13.86 -16.51
CA ILE A 526 4.18 -12.44 -16.42
C ILE A 526 5.60 -12.34 -15.80
N SER A 527 6.33 -13.43 -15.74
CA SER A 527 7.67 -13.46 -15.11
C SER A 527 8.62 -12.45 -15.76
N PRO A 528 9.44 -11.74 -14.96
CA PRO A 528 10.49 -10.86 -15.48
C PRO A 528 11.52 -11.59 -16.38
N LEU A 529 11.63 -12.91 -16.27
CA LEU A 529 12.49 -13.73 -17.14
C LEU A 529 12.10 -13.63 -18.62
N PHE A 530 10.79 -13.48 -18.89
CA PHE A 530 10.25 -13.42 -20.26
C PHE A 530 9.99 -12.00 -20.74
N ALA A 531 10.43 -10.98 -20.00
CA ALA A 531 10.25 -9.58 -20.38
C ALA A 531 10.86 -9.25 -21.76
N GLY A 532 10.15 -8.43 -22.54
CA GLY A 532 10.58 -7.97 -23.85
C GLY A 532 11.84 -7.08 -23.82
N ARG A 533 12.32 -6.71 -25.01
CA ARG A 533 13.53 -5.88 -25.17
C ARG A 533 13.35 -4.41 -24.77
N ARG A 534 12.12 -3.93 -24.59
CA ARG A 534 11.81 -2.56 -24.14
C ARG A 534 12.13 -2.35 -22.68
N LEU A 535 12.21 -3.42 -21.88
CA LEU A 535 12.67 -3.39 -20.49
C LEU A 535 14.20 -3.46 -20.44
N SER A 536 14.86 -2.47 -19.81
CA SER A 536 16.32 -2.45 -19.68
C SER A 536 16.83 -3.67 -18.89
N LEU A 537 18.05 -4.13 -19.18
CA LEU A 537 18.62 -5.31 -18.54
C LEU A 537 18.71 -5.13 -17.00
N VAL A 538 19.15 -3.96 -16.55
CA VAL A 538 19.30 -3.68 -15.12
C VAL A 538 17.93 -3.63 -14.43
N GLN A 539 16.92 -3.03 -15.08
CA GLN A 539 15.55 -3.01 -14.58
C GLN A 539 14.97 -4.43 -14.51
N ARG A 540 15.25 -5.27 -15.51
CA ARG A 540 14.85 -6.68 -15.51
C ARG A 540 15.49 -7.45 -14.34
N LEU A 541 16.80 -7.31 -14.13
CA LEU A 541 17.50 -7.94 -13.00
C LEU A 541 16.94 -7.47 -11.65
N SER A 542 16.56 -6.20 -11.55
CA SER A 542 15.92 -5.66 -10.35
C SER A 542 14.57 -6.32 -10.10
N TYR A 543 13.70 -6.45 -11.13
CA TYR A 543 12.44 -7.17 -11.00
C TYR A 543 12.62 -8.65 -10.66
N ILE A 544 13.64 -9.31 -11.24
CA ILE A 544 13.99 -10.70 -10.86
C ILE A 544 14.33 -10.74 -9.36
N ASN A 545 15.21 -9.86 -8.89
CA ASN A 545 15.58 -9.80 -7.48
C ASN A 545 14.38 -9.53 -6.56
N PHE A 546 13.50 -8.60 -6.93
CA PHE A 546 12.26 -8.33 -6.18
C PHE A 546 11.28 -9.49 -6.15
N THR A 547 11.35 -10.41 -7.09
CA THR A 547 10.42 -11.55 -7.14
C THR A 547 10.96 -12.79 -6.47
N ILE A 548 12.28 -13.00 -6.45
CA ILE A 548 12.90 -14.22 -5.89
C ILE A 548 13.46 -14.07 -4.47
N TYR A 549 13.48 -12.84 -3.89
CA TYR A 549 14.10 -12.61 -2.58
C TYR A 549 13.58 -13.51 -1.45
N PRO A 550 12.31 -13.98 -1.44
CA PRO A 550 11.84 -14.86 -0.37
C PRO A 550 12.55 -16.23 -0.33
N LEU A 551 13.07 -16.69 -1.49
CA LEU A 551 13.85 -17.93 -1.55
C LEU A 551 15.15 -17.86 -0.74
N THR A 552 15.66 -16.65 -0.48
CA THR A 552 16.83 -16.41 0.37
C THR A 552 16.63 -16.97 1.79
N SER A 553 15.38 -17.04 2.27
CA SER A 553 15.04 -17.59 3.58
C SER A 553 15.46 -19.03 3.77
N LEU A 554 15.47 -19.84 2.70
CA LEU A 554 15.91 -21.25 2.78
C LEU A 554 17.37 -21.36 3.22
N PHE A 555 18.21 -20.46 2.70
CA PHE A 555 19.63 -20.41 3.03
C PHE A 555 19.87 -19.72 4.39
N ILE A 556 19.12 -18.67 4.70
CA ILE A 556 19.20 -17.99 6.01
C ILE A 556 18.80 -18.94 7.14
N LEU A 557 17.73 -19.72 6.99
CA LEU A 557 17.35 -20.74 7.96
C LEU A 557 18.48 -21.73 8.19
N MET A 558 19.13 -22.21 7.13
CA MET A 558 20.28 -23.09 7.25
C MET A 558 21.41 -22.42 8.05
N TYR A 559 21.76 -21.17 7.72
CA TYR A 559 22.81 -20.44 8.43
C TYR A 559 22.43 -20.09 9.88
N ALA A 560 21.15 -19.88 10.17
CA ALA A 560 20.67 -19.66 11.53
C ALA A 560 20.86 -20.87 12.48
N PHE A 561 20.92 -22.08 11.91
CA PHE A 561 21.20 -23.29 12.67
C PHE A 561 22.70 -23.69 12.71
N CYS A 562 23.55 -23.14 11.82
CA CYS A 562 24.97 -23.46 11.79
C CYS A 562 25.67 -23.24 13.14
N PRO A 563 25.51 -22.16 13.90
CA PRO A 563 26.15 -21.97 15.19
C PRO A 563 25.71 -23.02 16.23
N VAL A 564 24.45 -23.43 16.19
CA VAL A 564 23.90 -24.49 17.04
C VAL A 564 24.69 -25.79 16.78
N MET A 565 24.89 -26.11 15.50
CA MET A 565 25.61 -27.29 15.09
C MET A 565 27.10 -27.24 15.44
N TRP A 566 27.70 -26.07 15.55
CA TRP A 566 29.10 -25.91 15.96
C TRP A 566 29.28 -25.99 17.48
N LEU A 567 28.27 -25.65 18.27
CA LEU A 567 28.34 -25.58 19.72
C LEU A 567 27.88 -26.88 20.40
N LEU A 568 26.95 -27.65 19.80
CA LEU A 568 26.38 -28.85 20.40
C LEU A 568 27.29 -30.11 20.35
N PRO A 569 27.98 -30.48 19.24
CA PRO A 569 28.74 -31.69 19.14
C PRO A 569 30.07 -31.60 19.87
N THR A 570 30.53 -32.75 20.41
CA THR A 570 31.79 -32.83 21.16
C THR A 570 33.02 -33.03 20.30
N GLU A 571 32.95 -33.71 19.15
CA GLU A 571 34.16 -34.04 18.37
C GLU A 571 34.00 -34.16 16.85
N ILE A 572 32.80 -34.30 16.29
CA ILE A 572 32.62 -34.95 15.00
C ILE A 572 32.47 -33.99 13.81
N LEU A 573 32.00 -32.78 14.02
CA LEU A 573 31.68 -31.87 12.93
C LEU A 573 32.75 -30.82 12.59
N VAL A 574 33.86 -30.85 13.31
CA VAL A 574 34.91 -29.85 13.18
C VAL A 574 36.14 -30.43 12.52
N GLN A 575 35.99 -31.01 11.33
CA GLN A 575 37.09 -30.96 10.40
C GLN A 575 37.27 -29.51 9.98
N ARG A 576 38.25 -28.87 10.64
CA ARG A 576 38.85 -27.57 10.37
C ARG A 576 38.13 -26.75 9.29
N PRO A 577 37.16 -25.89 9.63
CA PRO A 577 36.80 -24.85 8.66
C PRO A 577 38.12 -24.20 8.29
N TYR A 578 38.42 -24.23 7.01
CA TYR A 578 39.67 -23.70 6.49
C TYR A 578 39.81 -22.29 7.08
N THR A 579 40.82 -22.04 7.88
CA THR A 579 41.02 -20.74 8.56
C THR A 579 40.94 -19.59 7.54
N ARG A 580 41.40 -19.85 6.31
CA ARG A 580 41.27 -18.91 5.18
C ARG A 580 39.82 -18.63 4.81
N TYR A 581 38.94 -19.64 4.77
CA TYR A 581 37.50 -19.42 4.46
C TYR A 581 36.82 -18.51 5.50
N ILE A 582 37.07 -18.75 6.78
CA ILE A 582 36.52 -17.89 7.85
C ILE A 582 37.02 -16.45 7.72
N VAL A 583 38.31 -16.24 7.42
CA VAL A 583 38.86 -14.91 7.21
C VAL A 583 38.17 -14.23 6.03
N TYR A 584 38.01 -14.92 4.90
CA TYR A 584 37.30 -14.37 3.76
C TYR A 584 35.82 -14.05 4.09
N LEU A 585 35.14 -14.95 4.82
CA LEU A 585 33.77 -14.73 5.25
C LEU A 585 33.63 -13.47 6.12
N ILE A 586 34.54 -13.29 7.10
CA ILE A 586 34.57 -12.09 7.95
C ILE A 586 34.80 -10.83 7.11
N ILE A 587 35.75 -10.89 6.15
CA ILE A 587 36.03 -9.76 5.25
C ILE A 587 34.78 -9.43 4.43
N VAL A 588 34.12 -10.42 3.84
CA VAL A 588 32.90 -10.21 3.04
C VAL A 588 31.80 -9.59 3.89
N ILE A 589 31.54 -10.12 5.09
CA ILE A 589 30.54 -9.56 6.01
C ILE A 589 30.90 -8.11 6.36
N ALA A 590 32.16 -7.83 6.72
CA ALA A 590 32.61 -6.47 7.02
C ALA A 590 32.41 -5.51 5.82
N MET A 591 32.75 -5.96 4.62
CA MET A 591 32.61 -5.15 3.41
C MET A 591 31.14 -4.87 3.08
N ILE A 592 30.24 -5.85 3.24
CA ILE A 592 28.78 -5.65 3.06
C ILE A 592 28.26 -4.57 4.01
N HIS A 593 28.68 -4.61 5.28
CA HIS A 593 28.27 -3.60 6.27
C HIS A 593 28.87 -2.23 5.97
N VAL A 594 30.15 -2.17 5.53
CA VAL A 594 30.77 -0.91 5.11
C VAL A 594 30.03 -0.29 3.92
N ILE A 595 29.67 -1.09 2.92
CA ILE A 595 28.88 -0.62 1.78
C ILE A 595 27.50 -0.16 2.26
N GLY A 596 26.83 -0.91 3.14
CA GLY A 596 25.58 -0.49 3.76
C GLY A 596 25.67 0.85 4.50
N MET A 597 26.80 1.13 5.19
CA MET A 597 27.05 2.43 5.82
C MET A 597 27.14 3.57 4.79
N PHE A 598 27.82 3.37 3.66
CA PHE A 598 27.83 4.35 2.58
C PHE A 598 26.45 4.57 1.98
N GLU A 599 25.65 3.50 1.83
CA GLU A 599 24.27 3.61 1.36
C GLU A 599 23.41 4.46 2.30
N ILE A 600 23.51 4.27 3.61
CA ILE A 600 22.83 5.09 4.62
C ILE A 600 23.19 6.56 4.44
N MET A 601 24.49 6.86 4.27
CA MET A 601 24.97 8.24 4.17
C MET A 601 24.42 8.96 2.94
N TRP A 602 24.46 8.36 1.75
CA TRP A 602 23.96 9.02 0.55
C TRP A 602 22.43 9.05 0.47
N ALA A 603 21.74 8.06 1.04
CA ALA A 603 20.30 7.99 1.07
C ALA A 603 19.65 8.91 2.13
N GLY A 604 20.45 9.36 3.11
CA GLY A 604 19.95 10.17 4.23
C GLY A 604 19.10 9.35 5.22
N ILE A 605 19.42 8.07 5.37
CA ILE A 605 18.74 7.13 6.28
C ILE A 605 19.44 7.19 7.65
N THR A 606 18.67 7.07 8.72
CA THR A 606 19.25 6.99 10.06
C THR A 606 19.89 5.62 10.32
N TRP A 607 20.90 5.57 11.16
CA TRP A 607 21.49 4.31 11.61
C TRP A 607 20.45 3.37 12.24
N LEU A 608 19.50 3.93 12.98
CA LEU A 608 18.43 3.17 13.62
C LEU A 608 17.51 2.50 12.58
N ASP A 609 17.07 3.23 11.57
CA ASP A 609 16.20 2.68 10.50
C ASP A 609 16.90 1.54 9.75
N TRP A 610 18.19 1.70 9.43
CA TRP A 610 18.97 0.64 8.80
C TRP A 610 19.08 -0.58 9.71
N TRP A 611 19.42 -0.39 11.00
CA TRP A 611 19.57 -1.48 11.95
C TRP A 611 18.24 -2.24 12.17
N ARG A 612 17.13 -1.53 12.26
CA ARG A 612 15.80 -2.13 12.35
C ARG A 612 15.43 -2.90 11.10
N ASN A 613 15.81 -2.41 9.93
CA ASN A 613 15.64 -3.15 8.67
C ASN A 613 16.41 -4.47 8.67
N GLU A 614 17.67 -4.48 9.12
CA GLU A 614 18.48 -5.73 9.23
C GLU A 614 17.84 -6.73 10.20
N GLN A 615 17.41 -6.26 11.38
CA GLN A 615 16.70 -7.09 12.35
C GLN A 615 15.40 -7.65 11.78
N PHE A 616 14.60 -6.82 11.13
CA PHE A 616 13.33 -7.26 10.57
C PHE A 616 13.50 -8.19 9.35
N PHE A 617 14.53 -7.98 8.54
CA PHE A 617 14.89 -8.88 7.46
C PHE A 617 15.21 -10.29 8.01
N MET A 618 15.94 -10.38 9.11
CA MET A 618 16.20 -11.67 9.78
C MET A 618 14.90 -12.28 10.32
N ILE A 619 14.03 -11.51 10.97
CA ILE A 619 12.72 -11.98 11.47
C ILE A 619 11.88 -12.51 10.30
N GLY A 620 11.74 -11.75 9.22
CA GLY A 620 11.01 -12.15 8.01
C GLY A 620 11.56 -13.42 7.39
N SER A 621 12.89 -13.56 7.38
CA SER A 621 13.58 -14.73 6.81
C SER A 621 13.36 -16.04 7.59
N VAL A 622 13.02 -15.94 8.87
CA VAL A 622 12.70 -17.13 9.70
C VAL A 622 11.20 -17.28 10.00
N THR A 623 10.34 -16.39 9.46
CA THR A 623 8.87 -16.42 9.67
C THR A 623 8.10 -16.34 8.36
N ALA A 624 7.97 -15.13 7.83
CA ALA A 624 7.08 -14.81 6.69
C ALA A 624 7.57 -15.39 5.37
N TYR A 625 8.87 -15.27 5.04
CA TYR A 625 9.39 -15.74 3.76
C TYR A 625 9.33 -17.27 3.59
N PRO A 626 9.72 -18.11 4.58
CA PRO A 626 9.53 -19.54 4.47
C PRO A 626 8.06 -19.95 4.31
N THR A 627 7.17 -19.23 4.98
CA THR A 627 5.72 -19.44 4.87
C THR A 627 5.23 -19.13 3.45
N ALA A 628 5.69 -18.02 2.87
CA ALA A 628 5.36 -17.66 1.48
C ALA A 628 5.90 -18.71 0.48
N VAL A 629 7.14 -19.20 0.68
CA VAL A 629 7.72 -20.27 -0.15
C VAL A 629 6.89 -21.55 -0.02
N LEU A 630 6.49 -21.94 1.20
CA LEU A 630 5.64 -23.10 1.42
C LEU A 630 4.27 -22.95 0.72
N HIS A 631 3.62 -21.78 0.87
CA HIS A 631 2.37 -21.49 0.19
C HIS A 631 2.52 -21.59 -1.34
N MET A 632 3.62 -21.08 -1.89
CA MET A 632 3.89 -21.16 -3.32
C MET A 632 4.06 -22.61 -3.78
N VAL A 633 4.80 -23.43 -3.05
CA VAL A 633 4.96 -24.87 -3.36
C VAL A 633 3.59 -25.56 -3.33
N VAL A 634 2.79 -25.31 -2.28
CA VAL A 634 1.44 -25.89 -2.17
C VAL A 634 0.55 -25.43 -3.33
N ASN A 635 0.59 -24.15 -3.71
CA ASN A 635 -0.17 -23.62 -4.83
C ASN A 635 0.24 -24.27 -6.16
N LEU A 636 1.52 -24.44 -6.43
CA LEU A 636 2.02 -25.13 -7.63
C LEU A 636 1.56 -26.58 -7.70
N LEU A 637 1.48 -27.27 -6.55
CA LEU A 637 1.05 -28.67 -6.48
C LEU A 637 -0.48 -28.83 -6.55
N THR A 638 -1.24 -27.92 -5.92
CA THR A 638 -2.69 -28.05 -5.77
C THR A 638 -3.49 -27.21 -6.77
N LYS A 639 -2.85 -26.24 -7.42
CA LYS A 639 -3.48 -25.22 -8.29
C LYS A 639 -4.61 -24.43 -7.60
N LYS A 640 -4.62 -24.38 -6.27
CA LYS A 640 -5.56 -23.57 -5.49
C LYS A 640 -4.91 -22.22 -5.26
N GLY A 641 -5.55 -21.13 -5.71
CA GLY A 641 -5.09 -19.77 -5.50
C GLY A 641 -4.82 -19.47 -4.01
N ILE A 642 -3.86 -18.60 -3.75
CA ILE A 642 -3.54 -18.18 -2.38
C ILE A 642 -4.56 -17.13 -1.96
N HIS A 643 -5.38 -17.45 -0.94
CA HIS A 643 -6.30 -16.48 -0.34
C HIS A 643 -5.55 -15.68 0.73
N PHE A 644 -5.45 -14.38 0.53
CA PHE A 644 -4.91 -13.45 1.53
C PHE A 644 -6.06 -12.68 2.20
N ARG A 645 -5.96 -12.51 3.51
CA ARG A 645 -6.86 -11.65 4.27
C ARG A 645 -6.39 -10.20 4.16
N VAL A 646 -7.33 -9.26 4.03
CA VAL A 646 -7.04 -7.82 4.11
C VAL A 646 -6.45 -7.51 5.49
N THR A 647 -5.45 -6.62 5.54
CA THR A 647 -4.83 -6.18 6.78
C THR A 647 -5.77 -5.21 7.47
N THR A 648 -6.22 -5.52 8.68
CA THR A 648 -7.08 -4.64 9.48
C THR A 648 -6.30 -3.40 9.91
N LYS A 649 -6.85 -2.22 9.67
CA LYS A 649 -6.28 -0.93 10.07
C LYS A 649 -7.04 -0.44 11.29
N GLN A 650 -6.52 -0.70 12.49
CA GLN A 650 -7.16 -0.28 13.73
C GLN A 650 -6.79 1.18 14.04
N PRO A 651 -7.76 2.00 14.52
CA PRO A 651 -7.45 3.34 15.02
C PRO A 651 -6.51 3.23 16.22
N VAL A 652 -5.58 4.16 16.31
CA VAL A 652 -4.75 4.30 17.52
C VAL A 652 -5.66 4.71 18.66
N ALA A 653 -5.71 3.91 19.72
CA ALA A 653 -6.56 4.22 20.88
C ALA A 653 -6.11 5.53 21.54
N ASP A 654 -7.08 6.37 21.91
CA ASP A 654 -6.89 7.66 22.59
C ASP A 654 -6.54 7.45 24.08
N THR A 655 -5.61 6.52 24.37
CA THR A 655 -5.20 6.15 25.72
C THR A 655 -3.80 6.66 26.03
N ASP A 656 -3.47 6.85 27.30
CA ASP A 656 -2.13 7.24 27.79
C ASP A 656 -0.99 6.34 27.29
N ASP A 657 -1.30 5.16 26.75
CA ASP A 657 -0.35 4.22 26.14
C ASP A 657 -0.67 4.00 24.65
N LYS A 658 -0.47 5.05 23.86
CA LYS A 658 -0.70 5.08 22.41
C LYS A 658 -0.09 3.88 21.64
N TYR A 659 0.98 3.30 22.16
CA TYR A 659 1.70 2.20 21.51
C TYR A 659 1.47 0.84 22.20
N ALA A 660 0.56 0.73 23.18
CA ALA A 660 0.32 -0.52 23.89
C ALA A 660 -0.13 -1.65 22.96
N GLU A 661 -1.00 -1.35 22.02
CA GLU A 661 -1.51 -2.31 21.03
C GLU A 661 -0.45 -2.76 20.03
N MET A 662 0.53 -1.89 19.71
CA MET A 662 1.64 -2.23 18.81
C MET A 662 2.46 -3.42 19.32
N TYR A 663 2.51 -3.61 20.61
CA TYR A 663 3.29 -4.67 21.26
C TYR A 663 2.45 -5.88 21.65
N GLU A 664 1.16 -5.86 21.33
CA GLU A 664 0.30 -7.02 21.52
C GLU A 664 0.56 -8.05 20.42
N VAL A 665 0.88 -9.29 20.80
CA VAL A 665 1.20 -10.36 19.86
C VAL A 665 0.07 -11.37 19.81
N HIS A 666 -0.43 -11.63 18.61
CA HIS A 666 -1.35 -12.71 18.33
C HIS A 666 -0.57 -13.89 17.74
N TRP A 667 -0.72 -15.08 18.34
CA TRP A 667 -0.03 -16.25 17.86
C TRP A 667 -0.49 -16.64 16.44
N VAL A 668 0.48 -16.89 15.56
CA VAL A 668 0.25 -17.46 14.22
C VAL A 668 1.28 -18.55 13.91
N PRO A 669 0.91 -19.64 13.20
CA PRO A 669 1.80 -20.75 12.91
C PRO A 669 3.11 -20.37 12.20
N MET A 670 3.12 -19.29 11.43
CA MET A 670 4.33 -18.80 10.76
C MET A 670 5.46 -18.37 11.72
N MET A 671 5.16 -18.19 13.01
CA MET A 671 6.16 -17.85 14.04
C MET A 671 6.94 -19.08 14.53
N VAL A 672 6.48 -20.32 14.25
CA VAL A 672 7.12 -21.56 14.73
C VAL A 672 8.59 -21.66 14.35
N PRO A 673 9.01 -21.45 13.09
CA PRO A 673 10.42 -21.57 12.73
C PRO A 673 11.33 -20.58 13.49
N ALA A 674 10.86 -19.33 13.68
CA ALA A 674 11.60 -18.32 14.45
C ALA A 674 11.77 -18.71 15.92
N VAL A 675 10.70 -19.25 16.54
CA VAL A 675 10.76 -19.75 17.92
C VAL A 675 11.75 -20.90 18.03
N VAL A 676 11.72 -21.85 17.09
CA VAL A 676 12.66 -22.97 17.06
C VAL A 676 14.10 -22.48 16.92
N VAL A 677 14.38 -21.56 15.99
CA VAL A 677 15.70 -20.94 15.82
C VAL A 677 16.15 -20.26 17.11
N LEU A 678 15.29 -19.43 17.72
CA LEU A 678 15.60 -18.68 18.93
C LEU A 678 15.98 -19.61 20.08
N PHE A 679 15.13 -20.59 20.41
CA PHE A 679 15.36 -21.49 21.53
C PHE A 679 16.52 -22.46 21.29
N SER A 680 16.71 -22.92 20.04
CA SER A 680 17.87 -23.77 19.69
C SER A 680 19.18 -23.02 19.90
N ASN A 681 19.24 -21.74 19.55
CA ASN A 681 20.41 -20.91 19.75
C ASN A 681 20.63 -20.60 21.24
N ILE A 682 19.59 -20.34 22.03
CA ILE A 682 19.69 -20.19 23.49
C ILE A 682 20.23 -21.46 24.14
N LEU A 683 19.70 -22.63 23.77
CA LEU A 683 20.13 -23.91 24.26
C LEU A 683 21.62 -24.17 23.94
N ALA A 684 22.02 -23.88 22.70
CA ALA A 684 23.40 -24.04 22.25
C ALA A 684 24.38 -23.17 23.06
N ILE A 685 24.01 -21.93 23.37
CA ILE A 685 24.78 -21.04 24.27
C ILE A 685 24.91 -21.67 25.66
N GLY A 686 23.81 -22.14 26.23
CA GLY A 686 23.78 -22.76 27.56
C GLY A 686 24.70 -23.97 27.62
N VAL A 687 24.64 -24.86 26.60
CA VAL A 687 25.52 -26.02 26.48
C VAL A 687 26.99 -25.62 26.32
N ALA A 688 27.28 -24.59 25.50
CA ALA A 688 28.64 -24.11 25.30
C ALA A 688 29.26 -23.56 26.61
N ILE A 689 28.47 -22.77 27.37
CA ILE A 689 28.89 -22.26 28.67
C ILE A 689 29.11 -23.38 29.63
N GLY A 690 28.18 -24.36 29.74
CA GLY A 690 28.32 -25.53 30.60
C GLY A 690 29.60 -26.36 30.30
N LYS A 691 29.85 -26.61 28.99
CA LYS A 691 31.08 -27.26 28.55
C LYS A 691 32.35 -26.46 28.90
N SER A 692 32.30 -25.14 28.72
CA SER A 692 33.45 -24.29 29.06
C SER A 692 33.77 -24.32 30.55
N VAL A 693 32.79 -24.41 31.42
CA VAL A 693 32.95 -24.51 32.88
C VAL A 693 33.49 -25.90 33.25
N LEU A 694 32.94 -26.97 32.66
CA LEU A 694 33.29 -28.35 33.01
C LEU A 694 34.69 -28.79 32.48
N TYR A 695 35.09 -28.26 31.34
CA TYR A 695 36.33 -28.67 30.63
C TYR A 695 37.40 -27.58 30.55
N MET A 696 37.42 -26.63 31.50
CA MET A 696 38.24 -25.41 31.52
C MET A 696 39.75 -25.66 31.62
N GLY A 697 40.31 -26.66 31.13
CA GLY A 697 41.77 -26.96 31.10
C GLY A 697 42.16 -27.95 30.03
N THR A 698 41.18 -28.64 29.44
CA THR A 698 41.44 -29.77 28.54
C THR A 698 41.29 -29.40 27.06
N TRP A 699 40.72 -28.25 26.73
CA TRP A 699 40.48 -27.86 25.34
C TRP A 699 41.75 -27.42 24.62
N SER A 700 41.97 -27.98 23.42
CA SER A 700 43.01 -27.51 22.51
C SER A 700 42.77 -26.05 22.08
N ALA A 701 43.82 -25.36 21.65
CA ALA A 701 43.69 -23.99 21.14
C ALA A 701 42.75 -23.88 19.91
N ALA A 702 42.62 -24.96 19.14
CA ALA A 702 41.71 -25.05 18.02
C ALA A 702 40.24 -25.12 18.50
N GLN A 703 39.91 -25.97 19.46
CA GLN A 703 38.57 -26.10 20.05
C GLN A 703 38.11 -24.81 20.70
N ARG A 704 38.98 -24.11 21.42
CA ARG A 704 38.66 -22.78 21.97
C ARG A 704 38.32 -21.75 20.91
N ARG A 705 39.09 -21.71 19.79
CA ARG A 705 38.80 -20.76 18.68
C ARG A 705 37.47 -21.07 17.98
N HIS A 706 37.17 -22.35 17.74
CA HIS A 706 35.90 -22.74 17.11
C HIS A 706 34.70 -22.50 18.03
N GLY A 707 34.81 -22.78 19.32
CA GLY A 707 33.78 -22.45 20.29
C GLY A 707 33.52 -20.95 20.38
N ALA A 708 34.58 -20.14 20.39
CA ALA A 708 34.44 -18.68 20.39
C ALA A 708 33.76 -18.14 19.12
N LEU A 709 34.10 -18.67 17.93
CA LEU A 709 33.46 -18.30 16.69
C LEU A 709 31.99 -18.72 16.65
N GLY A 710 31.69 -19.94 17.05
CA GLY A 710 30.31 -20.42 17.14
C GLY A 710 29.47 -19.55 18.08
N LEU A 711 30.04 -19.16 19.23
CA LEU A 711 29.40 -18.29 20.19
C LEU A 711 29.17 -16.89 19.59
N LEU A 712 30.16 -16.33 18.88
CA LEU A 712 30.04 -15.03 18.22
C LEU A 712 28.89 -15.00 17.21
N PHE A 713 28.83 -15.98 16.31
CA PHE A 713 27.75 -16.06 15.31
C PHE A 713 26.39 -16.33 15.96
N ASN A 714 26.37 -17.13 17.02
CA ASN A 714 25.14 -17.39 17.77
C ASN A 714 24.59 -16.07 18.43
N LEU A 715 25.48 -15.32 19.11
CA LEU A 715 25.13 -14.04 19.69
C LEU A 715 24.68 -13.05 18.61
N TRP A 716 25.29 -13.06 17.42
CA TRP A 716 24.87 -12.22 16.32
C TRP A 716 23.42 -12.53 15.87
N ILE A 717 23.05 -13.80 15.72
CA ILE A 717 21.68 -14.23 15.41
C ILE A 717 20.71 -13.79 16.52
N MET A 718 21.09 -13.92 17.79
CA MET A 718 20.29 -13.51 18.93
C MET A 718 20.04 -11.99 18.93
N VAL A 719 21.04 -11.19 18.59
CA VAL A 719 20.94 -9.73 18.48
C VAL A 719 20.04 -9.34 17.31
N LEU A 720 20.09 -10.04 16.18
CA LEU A 720 19.18 -9.80 15.07
C LEU A 720 17.74 -10.21 15.40
N LEU A 721 17.53 -11.28 16.16
CA LEU A 721 16.19 -11.74 16.59
C LEU A 721 15.70 -11.06 17.88
N TYR A 722 16.45 -10.11 18.45
CA TYR A 722 16.09 -9.45 19.70
C TYR A 722 14.68 -8.84 19.72
N PRO A 723 14.21 -8.10 18.67
CA PRO A 723 12.85 -7.57 18.65
C PRO A 723 11.76 -8.68 18.69
N PHE A 724 12.03 -9.81 18.04
CA PHE A 724 11.16 -10.98 18.08
C PHE A 724 11.14 -11.64 19.47
N ALA A 725 12.31 -11.76 20.11
CA ALA A 725 12.40 -12.26 21.47
C ALA A 725 11.62 -11.37 22.46
N LEU A 726 11.70 -10.04 22.31
CA LEU A 726 10.89 -9.10 23.11
C LEU A 726 9.39 -9.29 22.86
N ALA A 727 8.97 -9.56 21.64
CA ALA A 727 7.58 -9.82 21.30
C ALA A 727 7.08 -11.11 22.00
N ILE A 728 7.90 -12.16 22.09
CA ILE A 728 7.56 -13.41 22.80
C ILE A 728 7.41 -13.18 24.31
N ILE A 729 8.24 -12.31 24.89
CA ILE A 729 8.21 -12.01 26.35
C ILE A 729 7.12 -10.98 26.69
N GLY A 730 6.68 -10.19 25.70
CA GLY A 730 5.77 -9.07 25.83
C GLY A 730 4.31 -9.41 26.12
N ARG A 731 3.42 -8.47 25.83
CA ARG A 731 1.98 -8.64 26.04
C ARG A 731 1.38 -9.59 25.00
N TRP A 732 0.60 -10.56 25.47
CA TRP A 732 -0.20 -11.46 24.65
C TRP A 732 -1.69 -11.15 24.87
N ALA A 733 -2.45 -11.01 23.79
CA ALA A 733 -3.89 -10.77 23.84
C ALA A 733 -4.65 -11.86 24.60
N LYS A 734 -4.19 -13.10 24.49
CA LYS A 734 -4.61 -14.23 25.32
C LYS A 734 -3.34 -15.00 25.70
N ARG A 735 -3.05 -15.07 26.99
CA ARG A 735 -1.99 -15.96 27.49
C ARG A 735 -2.36 -17.40 27.16
N THR A 736 -2.00 -17.81 25.99
CA THR A 736 -2.15 -19.20 25.57
C THR A 736 -1.00 -19.99 26.15
N GLY A 737 -1.30 -21.18 26.67
CA GLY A 737 -0.27 -22.13 27.09
C GLY A 737 0.63 -22.62 25.95
N ILE A 738 0.57 -21.99 24.79
CA ILE A 738 1.30 -22.29 23.55
C ILE A 738 2.81 -22.24 23.77
N LEU A 739 3.33 -21.31 24.57
CA LEU A 739 4.76 -21.27 24.91
C LEU A 739 5.21 -22.57 25.62
N PHE A 740 4.38 -23.14 26.48
CA PHE A 740 4.67 -24.43 27.13
C PHE A 740 4.66 -25.60 26.14
N ILE A 741 3.94 -25.51 25.04
CA ILE A 741 3.95 -26.50 23.96
C ILE A 741 5.14 -26.29 23.02
N LEU A 742 5.47 -25.02 22.74
CA LEU A 742 6.55 -24.68 21.80
C LEU A 742 7.94 -24.93 22.35
N LEU A 743 8.16 -24.75 23.66
CA LEU A 743 9.42 -25.07 24.31
C LEU A 743 9.82 -26.56 24.13
N PRO A 744 8.94 -27.53 24.43
CA PRO A 744 9.20 -28.94 24.13
C PRO A 744 9.40 -29.21 22.64
N ILE A 745 8.62 -28.57 21.76
CA ILE A 745 8.77 -28.73 20.30
C ILE A 745 10.13 -28.20 19.84
N ALA A 746 10.57 -27.04 20.30
CA ALA A 746 11.86 -26.47 19.97
C ALA A 746 13.01 -27.38 20.49
N PHE A 747 12.88 -27.90 21.71
CA PHE A 747 13.84 -28.86 22.27
C PHE A 747 13.87 -30.16 21.47
N LEU A 748 12.68 -30.73 21.18
CA LEU A 748 12.57 -31.98 20.39
C LEU A 748 13.09 -31.78 18.96
N SER A 749 12.75 -30.68 18.29
CA SER A 749 13.24 -30.39 16.94
C SER A 749 14.77 -30.23 16.91
N THR A 750 15.33 -29.55 17.91
CA THR A 750 16.81 -29.43 18.05
C THR A 750 17.47 -30.79 18.29
N ALA A 751 16.87 -31.61 19.14
CA ALA A 751 17.36 -32.98 19.40
C ALA A 751 17.25 -33.88 18.15
N LEU A 752 16.12 -33.84 17.45
CA LEU A 752 15.89 -34.59 16.21
C LEU A 752 16.84 -34.12 15.09
N MET A 753 17.07 -32.84 14.97
CA MET A 753 18.03 -32.28 14.02
C MET A 753 19.46 -32.76 14.36
N TYR A 754 19.83 -32.72 15.63
CA TYR A 754 21.13 -33.24 16.09
C TYR A 754 21.27 -34.73 15.78
N ILE A 755 20.28 -35.56 16.15
CA ILE A 755 20.26 -37.01 15.88
C ILE A 755 20.27 -37.29 14.37
N GLY A 756 19.44 -36.61 13.60
CA GLY A 756 19.35 -36.78 12.15
C GLY A 756 20.66 -36.48 11.44
N ILE A 757 21.32 -35.37 11.82
CA ILE A 757 22.64 -35.03 11.25
C ILE A 757 23.70 -36.02 11.68
N HIS A 758 23.69 -36.41 12.94
CA HIS A 758 24.62 -37.41 13.45
C HIS A 758 24.47 -38.76 12.74
N THR A 759 23.24 -39.23 12.55
CA THR A 759 22.93 -40.46 11.82
C THR A 759 23.27 -40.40 10.33
N PHE A 760 22.96 -39.26 9.70
CA PHE A 760 23.28 -39.01 8.30
C PHE A 760 24.79 -39.01 8.06
N LEU A 761 25.57 -38.37 8.94
CA LEU A 761 27.01 -38.34 8.85
C LEU A 761 27.60 -39.72 9.09
N LEU A 762 27.10 -40.47 10.07
CA LEU A 762 27.50 -41.87 10.32
C LEU A 762 27.25 -42.76 9.10
N HIS A 763 26.13 -42.58 8.42
CA HIS A 763 25.74 -43.48 7.34
C HIS A 763 26.41 -43.16 6.00
N PHE A 764 26.52 -41.87 5.67
CA PHE A 764 27.02 -41.43 4.37
C PHE A 764 28.49 -41.01 4.35
N PHE A 765 29.07 -40.71 5.50
CA PHE A 765 30.45 -40.25 5.62
C PHE A 765 31.18 -40.86 6.82
N PRO A 766 31.22 -42.20 6.92
CA PRO A 766 31.85 -42.86 8.08
C PRO A 766 33.34 -42.52 8.27
N SER A 767 34.05 -42.18 7.19
CA SER A 767 35.45 -41.73 7.22
C SER A 767 35.67 -40.32 7.77
N MET A 768 34.61 -39.54 7.97
CA MET A 768 34.70 -38.23 8.62
C MET A 768 34.58 -38.30 10.16
N LEU A 769 34.32 -39.50 10.69
CA LEU A 769 34.06 -39.77 12.11
C LEU A 769 35.21 -40.49 12.80
N ILE A 770 36.18 -40.97 12.05
CA ILE A 770 37.46 -41.56 12.50
C ILE A 770 38.56 -40.50 12.28
#